data_391ad2a7a009bc15eb7387cdec62a0ba
#
_entry.id   391ad2a7a009bc15eb7387cdec62a0ba
#
_cell.length_a   1.000
_cell.length_b   1.000
_cell.length_c   1.000
_cell.angle_alpha   90.00
_cell.angle_beta   90.00
_cell.angle_gamma   90.00
#
_symmetry.space_group_name_H-M   'P 1'
#
loop_
_entity.id
_entity.type
_entity.pdbx_description
1 polymer ?
#
loop_
_entity_poly.entity_id
_entity_poly.type
_entity_poly.pdbx_seq_one_letter_code
_entity_poly.pdbx_strand_id
1 'polypeptide(L)'
;MLKKSYAIDRLLRENPNLSERRFGLPYIGARLDGEKFNPTVQSIADAIDFYGYEVRDENITTIKDIDLGNGNPTNYRPFPLAIEEMKKSLNSSSFYKYPYTEGDDNIRKVLLDYVEQEGFINTTPYSYSDIDEKGLSVHNITFLPSTSIAFNIIINTISKPGDVVLVTGPNYGLFTIRAERAGAEVEIIKLEKEDNWLVNPKKLADKIDDINESLQKVYNRRKGYVPRVVAFLNANPNNPTGKVMGEQEVELLKQIGEVCLERGVFIIDDLVYRDLTYNKDNIAKPIASIPRMFRNTISLFGLSKSYGMASLRAGFVVADEIVIREIINRIFQEMDSAPDIIGRALAGAFNITEERKIEYNNYFNELREIYVYKFNLLKTLVKGIDSISDKELANKIEIEIKDNIKDEEFANKLLKGLPYVDFPENLEPESGFFAILDFSKIKGMKYKHDVINTEKDLLKFFYKTSRTRFLVGQSISWPYDEELVGRVTYALENNEIIEALKNMHLALSKLTKGDDYIIRKNELKDQEQMAKIKVEGWKNAYDKIVASKYLNQLDYKDQVKRYIQSFDEYKDLVLVADKNNEILGYSCFDLKEKGKYDSELVSLYIKTGELGKGIGTTLFKETVKELLNQNKKNMIVWCFKENEPAIKFYEHLGGKNIETKIVKIGENFYEEYGFYFDLESFE
;
A
#
# COMPACT_ATOMS: atom_id res chain seq x y z
N MET A 1 -15.52 -14.01 45.89
CA MET A 1 -15.61 -15.08 44.85
C MET A 1 -15.18 -14.50 43.54
N LEU A 2 -14.05 -14.94 43.03
CA LEU A 2 -13.65 -14.64 41.65
C LEU A 2 -14.68 -15.28 40.70
N LYS A 3 -15.40 -14.47 39.93
CA LYS A 3 -16.32 -14.97 38.90
C LYS A 3 -15.51 -15.89 37.98
N LYS A 4 -15.87 -17.17 37.91
CA LYS A 4 -15.32 -18.06 36.90
C LYS A 4 -15.65 -17.45 35.53
N SER A 5 -14.62 -17.03 34.76
CA SER A 5 -14.75 -16.63 33.36
C SER A 5 -13.92 -17.57 32.52
N TYR A 6 -14.44 -17.95 31.37
CA TYR A 6 -13.66 -18.71 30.39
C TYR A 6 -12.45 -17.90 29.92
N ALA A 7 -11.38 -18.59 29.56
CA ALA A 7 -10.18 -17.92 29.01
C ALA A 7 -10.51 -17.08 27.77
N ILE A 8 -11.47 -17.54 26.97
CA ILE A 8 -11.97 -16.79 25.81
C ILE A 8 -12.63 -15.46 26.19
N ASP A 9 -13.39 -15.41 27.29
CA ASP A 9 -14.04 -14.17 27.75
C ASP A 9 -13.02 -13.14 28.21
N ARG A 10 -11.92 -13.59 28.82
CA ARG A 10 -10.79 -12.74 29.17
C ARG A 10 -10.12 -12.22 27.91
N LEU A 11 -9.84 -13.11 26.95
CA LEU A 11 -9.19 -12.79 25.69
C LEU A 11 -9.96 -11.72 24.91
N LEU A 12 -11.29 -11.86 24.81
CA LEU A 12 -12.17 -10.91 24.13
C LEU A 12 -12.24 -9.55 24.87
N ARG A 13 -12.19 -9.56 26.22
CA ARG A 13 -12.15 -8.31 26.99
C ARG A 13 -10.82 -7.55 26.83
N GLU A 14 -9.72 -8.29 26.78
CA GLU A 14 -8.38 -7.72 26.55
C GLU A 14 -8.17 -7.30 25.09
N ASN A 15 -8.94 -7.86 24.17
CA ASN A 15 -8.85 -7.64 22.73
C ASN A 15 -10.27 -7.57 22.12
N PRO A 16 -11.01 -6.47 22.34
CA PRO A 16 -12.41 -6.36 21.95
C PRO A 16 -12.65 -6.57 20.45
N ASN A 17 -11.69 -6.19 19.63
CA ASN A 17 -11.79 -6.34 18.16
C ASN A 17 -11.35 -7.72 17.65
N LEU A 18 -11.09 -8.70 18.53
CA LEU A 18 -10.64 -10.03 18.09
C LEU A 18 -11.70 -10.75 17.24
N SER A 19 -12.97 -10.56 17.56
CA SER A 19 -14.11 -11.13 16.82
C SER A 19 -14.33 -10.47 15.45
N GLU A 20 -13.85 -9.24 15.27
CA GLU A 20 -13.97 -8.46 14.03
C GLU A 20 -12.84 -8.75 13.04
N ARG A 21 -11.93 -9.65 13.39
CA ARG A 21 -10.80 -10.02 12.54
C ARG A 21 -11.26 -10.55 11.19
N ARG A 22 -10.58 -10.06 10.16
CA ARG A 22 -10.76 -10.48 8.77
C ARG A 22 -9.41 -10.58 8.08
N PHE A 23 -9.28 -11.49 7.13
CA PHE A 23 -8.17 -11.61 6.15
C PHE A 23 -6.77 -11.22 6.66
N GLY A 24 -6.20 -12.03 7.52
CA GLY A 24 -4.83 -11.84 7.97
C GLY A 24 -4.57 -10.58 8.79
N LEU A 25 -5.61 -9.89 9.25
CA LEU A 25 -5.44 -8.82 10.21
C LEU A 25 -4.56 -9.27 11.38
N PRO A 26 -3.72 -8.41 11.92
CA PRO A 26 -2.89 -8.72 13.06
C PRO A 26 -3.74 -9.26 14.18
N TYR A 27 -3.36 -10.38 14.72
CA TYR A 27 -3.98 -10.89 15.91
C TYR A 27 -3.34 -10.26 17.15
N ILE A 28 -3.83 -10.62 18.30
CA ILE A 28 -3.58 -10.03 19.62
C ILE A 28 -2.17 -9.49 19.83
N GLY A 29 -1.13 -10.26 19.48
CA GLY A 29 0.26 -9.87 19.70
C GLY A 29 0.73 -8.61 18.96
N ALA A 30 0.07 -8.23 17.88
CA ALA A 30 0.43 -7.03 17.11
C ALA A 30 -0.29 -5.76 17.56
N ARG A 31 -1.24 -5.87 18.50
CA ARG A 31 -2.05 -4.75 18.97
C ARG A 31 -1.78 -4.34 20.42
N LEU A 32 -0.88 -4.99 21.11
CA LEU A 32 -0.56 -4.64 22.50
C LEU A 32 -0.05 -3.21 22.65
N ASP A 33 0.52 -2.64 21.59
CA ASP A 33 1.04 -1.28 21.57
C ASP A 33 0.06 -0.23 21.02
N GLY A 34 -1.18 -0.61 20.78
CA GLY A 34 -2.36 0.25 20.61
C GLY A 34 -2.47 1.09 19.35
N GLU A 35 -1.40 1.41 18.61
CA GLU A 35 -1.47 2.44 17.58
C GLU A 35 -0.68 2.18 16.28
N LYS A 36 0.24 1.23 16.23
CA LYS A 36 0.99 0.94 15.01
C LYS A 36 0.32 -0.16 14.20
N PHE A 37 -0.64 0.22 13.42
CA PHE A 37 -1.29 -0.64 12.46
C PHE A 37 -0.46 -0.71 11.18
N ASN A 38 -0.22 -1.93 10.65
CA ASN A 38 0.52 -2.04 9.39
C ASN A 38 -0.36 -1.55 8.23
N PRO A 39 0.04 -0.49 7.52
CA PRO A 39 -0.76 0.10 6.45
C PRO A 39 -1.06 -0.86 5.31
N THR A 40 -0.20 -1.84 5.03
CA THR A 40 -0.42 -2.84 3.99
C THR A 40 -1.61 -3.73 4.31
N VAL A 41 -1.63 -4.26 5.53
CA VAL A 41 -2.73 -5.13 6.00
C VAL A 41 -3.99 -4.30 6.19
N GLN A 42 -3.87 -3.07 6.69
CA GLN A 42 -4.99 -2.15 6.87
C GLN A 42 -5.60 -1.76 5.53
N SER A 43 -4.80 -1.40 4.53
CA SER A 43 -5.32 -1.03 3.20
C SER A 43 -6.10 -2.16 2.54
N ILE A 44 -5.59 -3.40 2.64
CA ILE A 44 -6.28 -4.58 2.12
C ILE A 44 -7.55 -4.84 2.93
N ALA A 45 -7.47 -4.78 4.26
CA ALA A 45 -8.61 -5.00 5.13
C ALA A 45 -9.68 -3.93 4.94
N ASP A 46 -9.31 -2.66 4.89
CA ASP A 46 -10.21 -1.55 4.64
C ASP A 46 -10.88 -1.69 3.27
N ALA A 47 -10.12 -2.07 2.24
CA ALA A 47 -10.69 -2.32 0.93
C ALA A 47 -11.71 -3.47 0.96
N ILE A 48 -11.42 -4.57 1.64
CA ILE A 48 -12.30 -5.73 1.72
C ILE A 48 -13.49 -5.46 2.65
N ASP A 49 -13.27 -4.88 3.82
CA ASP A 49 -14.31 -4.64 4.81
C ASP A 49 -15.25 -3.53 4.41
N PHE A 50 -14.71 -2.43 3.93
CA PHE A 50 -15.48 -1.27 3.50
C PHE A 50 -16.25 -1.52 2.21
N TYR A 51 -15.70 -2.34 1.29
CA TYR A 51 -16.26 -2.56 -0.06
C TYR A 51 -16.95 -3.92 -0.22
N GLY A 52 -16.73 -4.85 0.70
CA GLY A 52 -17.37 -6.16 0.67
C GLY A 52 -18.83 -6.13 1.12
N TYR A 53 -19.24 -5.21 1.99
CA TYR A 53 -20.53 -5.21 2.64
C TYR A 53 -21.45 -4.05 2.28
N GLU A 54 -20.95 -2.83 2.11
CA GLU A 54 -21.81 -1.64 2.08
C GLU A 54 -21.89 -0.91 0.74
N VAL A 55 -21.04 -1.23 -0.21
CA VAL A 55 -20.94 -0.48 -1.46
C VAL A 55 -21.20 -1.34 -2.67
N ARG A 56 -22.22 -2.20 -2.62
CA ARG A 56 -22.80 -2.75 -3.82
C ARG A 56 -23.73 -1.70 -4.44
N ASP A 57 -23.21 -0.92 -5.37
CA ASP A 57 -24.09 -0.27 -6.33
C ASP A 57 -24.89 -1.38 -7.02
N GLU A 58 -26.21 -1.41 -6.87
CA GLU A 58 -27.09 -2.48 -7.36
C GLU A 58 -26.89 -2.78 -8.86
N ASN A 59 -26.34 -1.81 -9.60
CA ASN A 59 -26.03 -1.92 -11.02
C ASN A 59 -24.71 -2.63 -11.34
N ILE A 60 -23.87 -2.98 -10.34
CA ILE A 60 -22.53 -3.55 -10.55
C ILE A 60 -22.43 -5.00 -10.08
N THR A 61 -23.52 -5.62 -9.68
CA THR A 61 -23.56 -7.03 -9.21
C THR A 61 -23.15 -8.06 -10.26
N THR A 62 -23.05 -7.66 -11.54
CA THR A 62 -22.66 -8.52 -12.66
C THR A 62 -21.17 -8.48 -12.98
N ILE A 63 -20.38 -7.53 -12.39
CA ILE A 63 -18.94 -7.43 -12.63
C ILE A 63 -18.21 -8.36 -11.67
N LYS A 64 -17.35 -9.23 -12.22
CA LYS A 64 -16.48 -10.12 -11.45
C LYS A 64 -15.44 -9.32 -10.67
N ASP A 65 -15.23 -9.67 -9.40
CA ASP A 65 -14.11 -9.13 -8.62
C ASP A 65 -12.78 -9.62 -9.18
N ILE A 66 -11.87 -8.69 -9.48
CA ILE A 66 -10.53 -9.02 -9.97
C ILE A 66 -9.50 -8.41 -9.01
N ASP A 67 -8.66 -9.27 -8.43
CA ASP A 67 -7.61 -8.89 -7.49
C ASP A 67 -6.27 -8.72 -8.21
N LEU A 68 -5.95 -7.47 -8.56
CA LEU A 68 -4.65 -7.08 -9.12
C LEU A 68 -3.56 -6.90 -8.02
N GLY A 69 -3.92 -7.01 -6.73
CA GLY A 69 -2.95 -6.94 -5.62
C GLY A 69 -2.29 -8.27 -5.28
N ASN A 70 -2.80 -9.37 -5.84
CA ASN A 70 -2.35 -10.73 -5.53
C ASN A 70 -0.89 -10.96 -5.97
N GLY A 71 -0.12 -11.67 -5.15
CA GLY A 71 1.28 -12.03 -5.43
C GLY A 71 1.48 -13.49 -5.83
N ASN A 72 0.43 -14.20 -6.24
CA ASN A 72 0.56 -15.60 -6.67
C ASN A 72 1.09 -15.68 -8.10
N PRO A 73 2.06 -16.56 -8.39
CA PRO A 73 2.47 -16.88 -9.75
C PRO A 73 1.43 -17.81 -10.38
N THR A 74 0.23 -17.30 -10.61
CA THR A 74 -0.85 -18.05 -11.26
C THR A 74 -0.55 -18.22 -12.75
N ASN A 75 -1.13 -19.25 -13.35
CA ASN A 75 -1.11 -19.51 -14.80
C ASN A 75 0.20 -20.06 -15.36
N TYR A 76 1.05 -20.62 -14.48
CA TYR A 76 2.18 -21.41 -14.92
C TYR A 76 2.36 -22.66 -14.06
N ARG A 77 2.83 -23.75 -14.68
CA ARG A 77 3.01 -25.04 -14.00
C ARG A 77 4.13 -24.98 -12.96
N PRO A 78 4.02 -25.75 -11.86
CA PRO A 78 5.16 -25.97 -10.96
C PRO A 78 6.37 -26.54 -11.68
N PHE A 79 7.57 -26.22 -11.20
CA PHE A 79 8.82 -26.67 -11.82
C PHE A 79 8.91 -28.22 -11.84
N PRO A 80 9.02 -28.85 -13.03
CA PRO A 80 8.84 -30.30 -13.15
C PRO A 80 9.86 -31.14 -12.36
N LEU A 81 11.13 -30.75 -12.37
CA LEU A 81 12.19 -31.49 -11.69
C LEU A 81 12.03 -31.47 -10.17
N ALA A 82 11.50 -30.39 -9.60
CA ALA A 82 11.15 -30.32 -8.18
C ALA A 82 10.01 -31.31 -7.84
N ILE A 83 8.97 -31.36 -8.67
CA ILE A 83 7.85 -32.30 -8.51
C ILE A 83 8.31 -33.75 -8.61
N GLU A 84 9.25 -34.04 -9.51
CA GLU A 84 9.83 -35.40 -9.66
C GLU A 84 10.53 -35.84 -8.38
N GLU A 85 11.40 -35.03 -7.80
CA GLU A 85 12.13 -35.33 -6.57
C GLU A 85 11.19 -35.47 -5.36
N MET A 86 10.15 -34.64 -5.28
CA MET A 86 9.11 -34.75 -4.25
C MET A 86 8.40 -36.11 -4.33
N LYS A 87 8.00 -36.56 -5.53
CA LYS A 87 7.33 -37.85 -5.73
C LYS A 87 8.21 -39.03 -5.27
N LYS A 88 9.52 -38.96 -5.52
CA LYS A 88 10.46 -39.97 -5.03
C LYS A 88 10.50 -40.01 -3.50
N SER A 89 10.46 -38.87 -2.82
CA SER A 89 10.52 -38.79 -1.37
C SER A 89 9.31 -39.41 -0.66
N LEU A 90 8.11 -39.25 -1.26
CA LEU A 90 6.87 -39.81 -0.68
C LEU A 90 6.91 -41.35 -0.47
N ASN A 91 7.72 -42.04 -1.25
CA ASN A 91 7.90 -43.49 -1.17
C ASN A 91 9.15 -43.92 -0.37
N SER A 92 9.87 -42.96 0.19
CA SER A 92 11.10 -43.23 0.92
C SER A 92 10.87 -43.41 2.42
N SER A 93 11.77 -44.13 3.09
CA SER A 93 11.72 -44.29 4.54
C SER A 93 12.01 -43.01 5.32
N SER A 94 12.56 -41.99 4.69
CA SER A 94 12.78 -40.66 5.29
C SER A 94 11.48 -39.91 5.58
N PHE A 95 10.40 -40.23 4.84
CA PHE A 95 9.14 -39.50 4.97
C PHE A 95 8.43 -39.70 6.31
N TYR A 96 8.63 -40.79 7.02
CA TYR A 96 8.03 -41.04 8.34
C TYR A 96 9.00 -40.87 9.51
N LYS A 97 10.19 -40.33 9.28
CA LYS A 97 11.17 -39.98 10.32
C LYS A 97 11.24 -38.46 10.47
N TYR A 98 11.53 -37.99 11.67
CA TYR A 98 11.91 -36.58 11.87
C TYR A 98 13.20 -36.32 11.11
N PRO A 99 13.25 -35.27 10.29
CA PRO A 99 14.47 -34.80 9.62
C PRO A 99 15.49 -34.28 10.65
N TYR A 100 16.74 -34.19 10.26
CA TYR A 100 17.72 -33.40 11.01
C TYR A 100 17.35 -31.92 10.95
N THR A 101 17.58 -31.18 12.04
CA THR A 101 17.27 -29.78 12.16
C THR A 101 17.96 -28.92 11.08
N GLU A 102 19.23 -29.23 10.82
CA GLU A 102 20.04 -28.60 9.77
C GLU A 102 19.62 -28.97 8.34
N GLY A 103 18.83 -30.03 8.17
CA GLY A 103 18.49 -30.67 6.92
C GLY A 103 19.46 -31.78 6.48
N ASP A 104 19.04 -32.59 5.50
CA ASP A 104 19.83 -33.66 4.92
C ASP A 104 21.08 -33.14 4.21
N ASP A 105 22.26 -33.73 4.51
CA ASP A 105 23.54 -33.29 3.94
C ASP A 105 23.61 -33.43 2.41
N ASN A 106 22.95 -34.45 1.82
CA ASN A 106 22.94 -34.61 0.37
C ASN A 106 22.13 -33.48 -0.29
N ILE A 107 21.03 -33.06 0.36
CA ILE A 107 20.24 -31.89 -0.11
C ILE A 107 21.10 -30.64 -0.01
N ARG A 108 21.71 -30.40 1.15
CA ARG A 108 22.58 -29.23 1.35
C ARG A 108 23.77 -29.22 0.39
N LYS A 109 24.31 -30.39 0.04
CA LYS A 109 25.38 -30.50 -0.95
C LYS A 109 24.93 -30.09 -2.35
N VAL A 110 23.73 -30.49 -2.78
CA VAL A 110 23.16 -30.02 -4.06
C VAL A 110 22.99 -28.49 -4.08
N LEU A 111 22.49 -27.92 -2.98
CA LEU A 111 22.33 -26.46 -2.88
C LEU A 111 23.68 -25.73 -2.83
N LEU A 112 24.69 -26.34 -2.22
CA LEU A 112 26.08 -25.85 -2.23
C LEU A 112 26.63 -25.81 -3.64
N ASP A 113 26.54 -26.91 -4.37
CA ASP A 113 27.04 -27.04 -5.74
C ASP A 113 26.36 -25.96 -6.66
N TYR A 114 25.08 -25.67 -6.41
CA TYR A 114 24.37 -24.59 -7.13
C TYR A 114 24.95 -23.21 -6.82
N VAL A 115 25.11 -22.84 -5.53
CA VAL A 115 25.60 -21.47 -5.21
C VAL A 115 27.07 -21.28 -5.55
N GLU A 116 27.88 -22.35 -5.57
CA GLU A 116 29.25 -22.31 -6.10
C GLU A 116 29.26 -22.04 -7.60
N GLN A 117 28.32 -22.64 -8.37
CA GLN A 117 28.14 -22.34 -9.80
C GLN A 117 27.69 -20.89 -10.02
N GLU A 118 26.93 -20.31 -9.08
CA GLU A 118 26.54 -18.90 -9.09
C GLU A 118 27.65 -17.94 -8.63
N GLY A 119 28.84 -18.45 -8.39
CA GLY A 119 30.02 -17.65 -8.06
C GLY A 119 30.15 -17.25 -6.60
N PHE A 120 29.44 -17.90 -5.69
CA PHE A 120 29.62 -17.63 -4.25
C PHE A 120 31.01 -18.05 -3.83
N ILE A 121 31.72 -17.12 -3.18
CA ILE A 121 33.10 -17.32 -2.76
C ILE A 121 33.25 -16.88 -1.30
N ASN A 122 33.72 -17.78 -0.44
CA ASN A 122 34.08 -17.45 0.92
C ASN A 122 35.47 -16.81 0.98
N THR A 123 35.59 -15.58 0.55
CA THR A 123 36.80 -14.80 0.77
C THR A 123 36.69 -14.01 2.06
N THR A 124 37.61 -14.19 2.97
CA THR A 124 37.66 -13.40 4.22
C THR A 124 38.03 -11.95 3.87
N PRO A 125 37.27 -10.94 4.32
CA PRO A 125 37.62 -9.52 4.09
C PRO A 125 38.85 -9.07 4.88
N TYR A 126 39.20 -9.80 5.93
CA TYR A 126 40.36 -9.50 6.77
C TYR A 126 41.35 -10.66 6.76
N SER A 127 42.59 -10.34 6.44
CA SER A 127 43.72 -11.19 6.73
C SER A 127 43.90 -11.26 8.27
N TYR A 128 43.06 -12.05 8.94
CA TYR A 128 43.52 -12.64 10.17
C TYR A 128 44.48 -13.74 9.73
N SER A 129 45.71 -13.54 10.03
CA SER A 129 46.91 -14.14 9.46
C SER A 129 47.03 -15.66 9.52
N ASP A 130 46.01 -16.42 9.85
CA ASP A 130 46.09 -17.88 10.00
C ASP A 130 44.77 -18.64 9.65
N ILE A 131 43.82 -17.98 8.97
CA ILE A 131 42.65 -18.71 8.48
C ILE A 131 42.83 -18.88 6.96
N ASP A 132 43.21 -20.09 6.57
CA ASP A 132 43.12 -20.56 5.20
C ASP A 132 41.79 -20.16 4.61
N GLU A 133 41.76 -19.71 3.35
CA GLU A 133 40.54 -19.51 2.58
C GLU A 133 39.73 -20.81 2.61
N LYS A 134 38.84 -20.94 3.59
CA LYS A 134 37.93 -22.07 3.64
C LYS A 134 36.95 -21.90 2.50
N GLY A 135 36.94 -22.79 1.55
CA GLY A 135 35.85 -22.92 0.59
C GLY A 135 34.51 -23.05 1.31
N LEU A 136 33.43 -22.83 0.56
CA LEU A 136 32.09 -23.07 1.06
C LEU A 136 31.92 -24.55 1.46
N SER A 137 31.02 -24.79 2.39
CA SER A 137 30.66 -26.12 2.85
C SER A 137 29.17 -26.26 3.11
N VAL A 138 28.68 -27.44 3.32
CA VAL A 138 27.27 -27.69 3.71
C VAL A 138 26.88 -26.93 4.98
N HIS A 139 27.84 -26.54 5.82
CA HIS A 139 27.59 -25.71 7.02
C HIS A 139 27.26 -24.27 6.73
N ASN A 140 27.40 -23.82 5.48
CA ASN A 140 26.96 -22.50 5.02
C ASN A 140 25.50 -22.47 4.55
N ILE A 141 24.77 -23.61 4.61
CA ILE A 141 23.45 -23.74 4.01
C ILE A 141 22.47 -24.43 4.97
N THR A 142 21.26 -23.91 5.06
CA THR A 142 20.10 -24.58 5.66
C THR A 142 18.83 -24.23 4.89
N PHE A 143 17.78 -25.04 5.02
CA PHE A 143 16.51 -24.78 4.35
C PHE A 143 15.34 -24.74 5.34
N LEU A 144 14.29 -24.01 4.98
CA LEU A 144 13.16 -23.70 5.85
C LEU A 144 11.84 -23.64 5.06
N PRO A 145 10.70 -23.70 5.78
CA PRO A 145 9.39 -23.44 5.19
C PRO A 145 9.24 -21.97 4.78
N SER A 146 9.70 -21.62 3.59
CA SER A 146 9.66 -20.31 2.93
C SER A 146 10.73 -19.29 3.34
N THR A 147 11.09 -18.43 2.39
CA THR A 147 11.95 -17.24 2.62
C THR A 147 11.34 -16.28 3.64
N SER A 148 10.03 -16.26 3.73
CA SER A 148 9.32 -15.42 4.70
C SER A 148 9.52 -15.85 6.16
N ILE A 149 9.58 -17.15 6.43
CA ILE A 149 9.93 -17.69 7.76
C ILE A 149 11.43 -17.52 7.98
N ALA A 150 12.24 -17.80 6.94
CA ALA A 150 13.67 -17.56 6.99
C ALA A 150 13.99 -16.13 7.42
N PHE A 151 13.35 -15.12 6.82
CA PHE A 151 13.54 -13.71 7.18
C PHE A 151 13.22 -13.46 8.67
N ASN A 152 12.10 -13.99 9.18
CA ASN A 152 11.74 -13.85 10.59
C ASN A 152 12.82 -14.45 11.52
N ILE A 153 13.28 -15.65 11.21
CA ILE A 153 14.35 -16.33 11.99
C ILE A 153 15.65 -15.55 11.91
N ILE A 154 16.02 -15.05 10.72
CA ILE A 154 17.24 -14.25 10.53
C ILE A 154 17.20 -13.00 11.40
N ILE A 155 16.12 -12.22 11.32
CA ILE A 155 16.02 -10.99 12.13
C ILE A 155 16.12 -11.29 13.62
N ASN A 156 15.42 -12.32 14.11
CA ASN A 156 15.53 -12.74 15.51
C ASN A 156 16.95 -13.24 15.87
N THR A 157 17.74 -13.68 14.89
CA THR A 157 19.13 -14.13 15.10
C THR A 157 20.11 -12.99 15.21
N ILE A 158 19.98 -11.98 14.32
CA ILE A 158 21.01 -10.94 14.18
C ILE A 158 20.66 -9.64 14.87
N SER A 159 19.42 -9.44 15.32
CA SER A 159 18.96 -8.20 15.97
C SER A 159 18.62 -8.38 17.45
N LYS A 160 18.64 -7.28 18.17
CA LYS A 160 18.12 -7.11 19.52
C LYS A 160 17.01 -6.08 19.53
N PRO A 161 16.12 -6.08 20.52
CA PRO A 161 15.10 -5.04 20.63
C PRO A 161 15.67 -3.62 20.56
N GLY A 162 15.13 -2.82 19.65
CA GLY A 162 15.55 -1.46 19.37
C GLY A 162 16.66 -1.32 18.31
N ASP A 163 17.23 -2.42 17.81
CA ASP A 163 18.09 -2.37 16.62
C ASP A 163 17.27 -1.99 15.39
N VAL A 164 17.95 -1.40 14.41
CA VAL A 164 17.31 -0.90 13.19
C VAL A 164 17.61 -1.82 12.00
N VAL A 165 16.57 -2.15 11.26
CA VAL A 165 16.64 -2.84 9.96
C VAL A 165 16.26 -1.84 8.88
N LEU A 166 17.16 -1.64 7.92
CA LEU A 166 16.86 -0.82 6.74
C LEU A 166 16.18 -1.68 5.66
N VAL A 167 15.09 -1.18 5.10
CA VAL A 167 14.43 -1.76 3.94
C VAL A 167 14.26 -0.71 2.85
N THR A 168 14.20 -1.13 1.59
CA THR A 168 13.94 -0.19 0.50
C THR A 168 12.49 0.27 0.49
N GLY A 169 12.22 1.45 -0.02
CA GLY A 169 10.86 1.89 -0.38
C GLY A 169 10.86 2.32 -1.84
N PRO A 170 10.11 1.66 -2.74
CA PRO A 170 9.10 0.62 -2.48
C PRO A 170 9.63 -0.74 -2.06
N ASN A 171 8.80 -1.52 -1.33
CA ASN A 171 9.16 -2.85 -0.87
C ASN A 171 7.94 -3.80 -0.74
N TYR A 172 8.24 -5.03 -0.32
CA TYR A 172 7.23 -5.99 0.12
C TYR A 172 6.93 -5.79 1.61
N GLY A 173 5.83 -5.12 1.93
CA GLY A 173 5.50 -4.65 3.28
C GLY A 173 5.53 -5.69 4.41
N LEU A 174 5.49 -7.01 4.12
CA LEU A 174 5.65 -8.04 5.15
C LEU A 174 7.06 -8.09 5.76
N PHE A 175 8.08 -7.57 5.10
CA PHE A 175 9.42 -7.46 5.69
C PHE A 175 9.42 -6.48 6.86
N THR A 176 8.77 -5.34 6.70
CA THR A 176 8.59 -4.35 7.77
C THR A 176 7.88 -4.96 8.98
N ILE A 177 6.71 -5.59 8.76
CA ILE A 177 5.93 -6.21 9.84
C ILE A 177 6.74 -7.22 10.64
N ARG A 178 7.54 -8.03 9.96
CA ARG A 178 8.30 -9.11 10.62
C ARG A 178 9.48 -8.61 11.40
N ALA A 179 10.17 -7.60 10.90
CA ALA A 179 11.25 -6.96 11.62
C ALA A 179 10.73 -6.28 12.90
N GLU A 180 9.64 -5.53 12.81
CA GLU A 180 8.98 -4.90 13.96
C GLU A 180 8.50 -5.95 15.00
N ARG A 181 7.97 -7.07 14.54
CA ARG A 181 7.57 -8.17 15.43
C ARG A 181 8.72 -8.83 16.17
N ALA A 182 9.89 -8.86 15.57
CA ALA A 182 11.11 -9.31 16.22
C ALA A 182 11.68 -8.26 17.23
N GLY A 183 11.04 -7.10 17.33
CA GLY A 183 11.46 -6.00 18.20
C GLY A 183 12.49 -5.06 17.59
N ALA A 184 12.76 -5.19 16.30
CA ALA A 184 13.59 -4.24 15.57
C ALA A 184 12.76 -3.02 15.14
N GLU A 185 13.38 -1.86 15.08
CA GLU A 185 12.81 -0.69 14.39
C GLU A 185 13.09 -0.82 12.88
N VAL A 186 12.20 -0.27 12.05
CA VAL A 186 12.37 -0.31 10.60
C VAL A 186 12.47 1.11 10.04
N GLU A 187 13.50 1.31 9.23
CA GLU A 187 13.71 2.57 8.52
C GLU A 187 13.77 2.34 7.00
N ILE A 188 13.27 3.29 6.24
CA ILE A 188 13.12 3.17 4.80
C ILE A 188 14.27 3.90 4.08
N ILE A 189 14.91 3.18 3.13
CA ILE A 189 15.77 3.76 2.10
C ILE A 189 14.92 3.98 0.86
N LYS A 190 14.73 5.22 0.48
CA LYS A 190 13.94 5.56 -0.70
C LYS A 190 14.67 5.16 -1.98
N LEU A 191 13.99 4.40 -2.84
CA LEU A 191 14.39 4.21 -4.23
C LEU A 191 13.73 5.32 -5.03
N GLU A 192 14.53 6.17 -5.63
CA GLU A 192 14.04 7.36 -6.31
C GLU A 192 14.28 7.28 -7.82
N LYS A 193 13.47 7.99 -8.60
CA LYS A 193 13.56 8.01 -10.07
C LYS A 193 14.89 8.55 -10.57
N GLU A 194 15.50 9.49 -9.84
CA GLU A 194 16.82 10.08 -10.12
C GLU A 194 17.95 9.04 -10.03
N ASP A 195 17.78 8.01 -9.20
CA ASP A 195 18.69 6.88 -9.02
C ASP A 195 18.24 5.65 -9.85
N ASN A 196 17.39 5.86 -10.86
CA ASN A 196 16.80 4.79 -11.70
C ASN A 196 16.10 3.69 -10.88
N TRP A 197 15.51 4.05 -9.74
CA TRP A 197 14.84 3.14 -8.81
C TRP A 197 15.75 2.06 -8.22
N LEU A 198 17.05 2.29 -8.20
CA LEU A 198 18.06 1.45 -7.56
C LEU A 198 18.54 2.07 -6.24
N VAL A 199 19.22 1.27 -5.44
CA VAL A 199 19.81 1.74 -4.18
C VAL A 199 20.97 2.67 -4.46
N ASN A 200 20.95 3.88 -3.92
CA ASN A 200 22.07 4.81 -3.97
C ASN A 200 23.04 4.55 -2.79
N PRO A 201 24.29 4.10 -3.05
CA PRO A 201 25.24 3.74 -1.97
C PRO A 201 25.54 4.89 -1.02
N LYS A 202 25.61 6.13 -1.52
CA LYS A 202 25.86 7.30 -0.70
C LYS A 202 24.68 7.57 0.24
N LYS A 203 23.45 7.56 -0.27
CA LYS A 203 22.25 7.74 0.57
C LYS A 203 22.13 6.63 1.61
N LEU A 204 22.51 5.39 1.25
CA LEU A 204 22.55 4.26 2.18
C LEU A 204 23.58 4.51 3.29
N ALA A 205 24.79 4.94 2.93
CA ALA A 205 25.86 5.26 3.90
C ALA A 205 25.42 6.36 4.85
N ASP A 206 24.97 7.49 4.32
CA ASP A 206 24.53 8.66 5.09
C ASP A 206 23.40 8.25 6.06
N LYS A 207 22.41 7.48 5.59
CA LYS A 207 21.28 7.02 6.43
C LYS A 207 21.74 6.12 7.59
N ILE A 208 22.66 5.18 7.35
CA ILE A 208 23.23 4.32 8.40
C ILE A 208 23.95 5.17 9.44
N ASP A 209 24.80 6.09 9.00
CA ASP A 209 25.61 6.92 9.87
C ASP A 209 24.72 7.85 10.72
N ASP A 210 23.73 8.52 10.13
CA ASP A 210 22.79 9.42 10.83
C ASP A 210 21.99 8.67 11.91
N ILE A 211 21.47 7.47 11.60
CA ILE A 211 20.72 6.66 12.56
C ILE A 211 21.62 6.24 13.71
N ASN A 212 22.81 5.70 13.41
CA ASN A 212 23.74 5.22 14.42
C ASN A 212 24.22 6.36 15.32
N GLU A 213 24.51 7.54 14.77
CA GLU A 213 24.88 8.72 15.54
C GLU A 213 23.74 9.19 16.46
N SER A 214 22.51 9.21 15.95
CA SER A 214 21.32 9.58 16.72
C SER A 214 21.06 8.62 17.88
N LEU A 215 21.11 7.31 17.62
CA LEU A 215 20.96 6.28 18.65
C LEU A 215 22.07 6.39 19.71
N GLN A 216 23.31 6.59 19.30
CA GLN A 216 24.43 6.76 20.23
C GLN A 216 24.23 7.99 21.14
N LYS A 217 23.74 9.11 20.61
CA LYS A 217 23.42 10.32 21.42
C LYS A 217 22.35 10.04 22.46
N VAL A 218 21.30 9.31 22.10
CA VAL A 218 20.18 8.97 22.99
C VAL A 218 20.61 7.99 24.09
N TYR A 219 21.37 6.96 23.74
CA TYR A 219 21.74 5.87 24.65
C TYR A 219 23.09 6.09 25.38
N ASN A 220 23.89 7.08 25.00
CA ASN A 220 25.22 7.32 25.54
C ASN A 220 25.28 7.56 27.09
N ARG A 221 24.13 7.87 27.70
CA ARG A 221 23.99 8.06 29.16
C ARG A 221 23.61 6.79 29.91
N ARG A 222 23.35 5.67 29.21
CA ARG A 222 22.96 4.39 29.80
C ARG A 222 24.12 3.39 29.74
N LYS A 223 24.43 2.76 30.87
CA LYS A 223 25.33 1.59 30.86
C LYS A 223 24.53 0.42 30.25
N GLY A 224 24.92 -0.07 29.09
CA GLY A 224 24.27 -1.21 28.48
C GLY A 224 24.44 -1.23 26.95
N TYR A 225 23.62 -2.02 26.31
CA TYR A 225 23.59 -2.17 24.85
C TYR A 225 23.10 -0.87 24.18
N VAL A 226 23.78 -0.44 23.14
CA VAL A 226 23.38 0.68 22.29
C VAL A 226 22.81 0.07 21.00
N PRO A 227 21.53 0.29 20.70
CA PRO A 227 20.93 -0.13 19.42
C PRO A 227 21.64 0.52 18.23
N ARG A 228 21.63 -0.15 17.10
CA ARG A 228 22.27 0.33 15.87
C ARG A 228 21.58 -0.25 14.64
N VAL A 229 21.93 0.25 13.47
CA VAL A 229 21.58 -0.41 12.22
C VAL A 229 22.34 -1.74 12.15
N VAL A 230 21.60 -2.85 12.06
CA VAL A 230 22.17 -4.22 12.06
C VAL A 230 22.03 -4.91 10.72
N ALA A 231 21.01 -4.56 9.91
CA ALA A 231 20.80 -5.18 8.61
C ALA A 231 20.23 -4.18 7.60
N PHE A 232 20.58 -4.41 6.35
CA PHE A 232 19.96 -3.83 5.16
C PHE A 232 19.37 -4.94 4.32
N LEU A 233 18.06 -4.83 4.00
CA LEU A 233 17.38 -5.75 3.10
C LEU A 233 17.52 -5.27 1.66
N ASN A 234 18.20 -6.06 0.86
CA ASN A 234 18.33 -5.90 -0.58
C ASN A 234 17.43 -6.93 -1.28
N ALA A 235 16.37 -6.49 -1.95
CA ALA A 235 15.58 -7.39 -2.80
C ALA A 235 16.04 -7.24 -4.25
N ASN A 236 16.58 -8.30 -4.82
CA ASN A 236 17.12 -8.30 -6.17
C ASN A 236 16.69 -9.55 -6.97
N PRO A 237 15.74 -9.44 -7.89
CA PRO A 237 14.98 -8.25 -8.31
C PRO A 237 14.05 -7.70 -7.23
N ASN A 238 13.83 -6.38 -7.27
CA ASN A 238 12.99 -5.72 -6.30
C ASN A 238 11.48 -5.99 -6.52
N ASN A 239 10.77 -6.24 -5.44
CA ASN A 239 9.32 -6.24 -5.41
C ASN A 239 8.84 -4.98 -4.65
N PRO A 240 8.15 -4.02 -5.30
CA PRO A 240 7.37 -4.22 -6.53
C PRO A 240 7.94 -3.60 -7.83
N THR A 241 9.10 -2.95 -7.79
CA THR A 241 9.59 -2.19 -8.96
C THR A 241 9.98 -3.08 -10.16
N GLY A 242 10.31 -4.33 -9.89
CA GLY A 242 10.84 -5.25 -10.90
C GLY A 242 12.27 -4.92 -11.37
N LYS A 243 12.91 -3.90 -10.79
CA LYS A 243 14.27 -3.53 -11.14
C LYS A 243 15.29 -4.60 -10.78
N VAL A 244 16.29 -4.74 -11.62
CA VAL A 244 17.31 -5.79 -11.54
C VAL A 244 18.69 -5.16 -11.38
N MET A 245 19.48 -5.68 -10.47
CA MET A 245 20.92 -5.46 -10.41
C MET A 245 21.64 -6.74 -10.81
N GLY A 246 22.08 -6.81 -12.06
CA GLY A 246 22.77 -7.95 -12.65
C GLY A 246 24.26 -7.70 -12.85
N GLU A 247 24.81 -8.29 -13.91
CA GLU A 247 26.24 -8.13 -14.25
C GLU A 247 26.57 -6.69 -14.64
N GLN A 248 25.62 -5.97 -15.24
CA GLN A 248 25.80 -4.57 -15.63
C GLN A 248 25.90 -3.64 -14.42
N GLU A 249 25.28 -4.00 -13.29
CA GLU A 249 25.26 -3.23 -12.05
C GLU A 249 26.24 -3.78 -11.00
N VAL A 250 27.22 -4.62 -11.39
CA VAL A 250 28.14 -5.25 -10.44
C VAL A 250 28.93 -4.26 -9.60
N GLU A 251 29.33 -3.13 -10.19
CA GLU A 251 30.06 -2.09 -9.44
C GLU A 251 29.16 -1.39 -8.42
N LEU A 252 27.86 -1.20 -8.75
CA LEU A 252 26.86 -0.69 -7.83
C LEU A 252 26.65 -1.66 -6.65
N LEU A 253 26.49 -2.95 -6.94
CA LEU A 253 26.35 -4.00 -5.92
C LEU A 253 27.57 -4.06 -4.99
N LYS A 254 28.76 -3.90 -5.57
CA LYS A 254 30.02 -3.84 -4.80
C LYS A 254 30.04 -2.62 -3.85
N GLN A 255 29.66 -1.43 -4.35
CA GLN A 255 29.60 -0.24 -3.51
C GLN A 255 28.57 -0.38 -2.38
N ILE A 256 27.40 -0.94 -2.64
CA ILE A 256 26.40 -1.27 -1.61
C ILE A 256 27.01 -2.23 -0.57
N GLY A 257 27.69 -3.27 -1.04
CA GLY A 257 28.36 -4.26 -0.20
C GLY A 257 29.42 -3.63 0.70
N GLU A 258 30.27 -2.76 0.15
CA GLU A 258 31.32 -2.07 0.88
C GLU A 258 30.77 -1.11 1.94
N VAL A 259 29.71 -0.35 1.63
CA VAL A 259 29.03 0.53 2.59
C VAL A 259 28.54 -0.26 3.81
N CYS A 260 27.91 -1.41 3.60
CA CYS A 260 27.42 -2.25 4.67
C CYS A 260 28.57 -2.93 5.45
N LEU A 261 29.57 -3.44 4.73
CA LEU A 261 30.75 -4.09 5.34
C LEU A 261 31.53 -3.16 6.27
N GLU A 262 31.79 -1.92 5.82
CA GLU A 262 32.53 -0.92 6.61
C GLU A 262 31.78 -0.52 7.89
N ARG A 263 30.47 -0.60 7.89
CA ARG A 263 29.61 -0.21 9.03
C ARG A 263 29.15 -1.39 9.88
N GLY A 264 29.58 -2.62 9.54
CA GLY A 264 29.17 -3.84 10.26
C GLY A 264 27.68 -4.11 10.17
N VAL A 265 27.07 -3.80 9.04
CA VAL A 265 25.64 -4.03 8.72
C VAL A 265 25.51 -5.25 7.84
N PHE A 266 24.75 -6.27 8.25
CA PHE A 266 24.45 -7.41 7.41
C PHE A 266 23.61 -7.02 6.19
N ILE A 267 23.87 -7.65 5.06
CA ILE A 267 22.99 -7.57 3.90
C ILE A 267 22.13 -8.83 3.89
N ILE A 268 20.80 -8.66 3.91
CA ILE A 268 19.86 -9.74 3.63
C ILE A 268 19.47 -9.62 2.16
N ASP A 269 19.96 -10.57 1.35
CA ASP A 269 19.81 -10.53 -0.11
C ASP A 269 18.67 -11.45 -0.53
N ASP A 270 17.48 -10.87 -0.82
CA ASP A 270 16.29 -11.64 -1.23
C ASP A 270 16.28 -11.85 -2.75
N LEU A 271 16.57 -13.09 -3.15
CA LEU A 271 16.74 -13.50 -4.54
C LEU A 271 15.54 -14.32 -5.08
N VAL A 272 14.38 -14.26 -4.42
CA VAL A 272 13.21 -15.09 -4.74
C VAL A 272 12.63 -14.85 -6.15
N TYR A 273 12.92 -13.70 -6.75
CA TYR A 273 12.51 -13.34 -8.12
C TYR A 273 13.64 -13.46 -9.16
N ARG A 274 14.83 -13.89 -8.76
CA ARG A 274 16.04 -13.90 -9.58
C ARG A 274 15.86 -14.53 -10.97
N ASP A 275 15.31 -15.73 -11.00
CA ASP A 275 15.17 -16.50 -12.25
C ASP A 275 14.01 -16.01 -13.14
N LEU A 276 13.17 -15.06 -12.62
CA LEU A 276 12.18 -14.31 -13.41
C LEU A 276 12.73 -13.03 -14.07
N THR A 277 14.03 -12.81 -14.06
CA THR A 277 14.65 -11.71 -14.80
C THR A 277 14.41 -11.90 -16.30
N TYR A 278 13.90 -10.87 -16.98
CA TYR A 278 13.49 -10.95 -18.39
C TYR A 278 14.68 -11.00 -19.33
N ASN A 279 15.70 -10.18 -19.06
CA ASN A 279 16.95 -10.22 -19.81
C ASN A 279 17.84 -11.35 -19.27
N LYS A 280 17.93 -12.45 -20.03
CA LYS A 280 18.78 -13.60 -19.68
C LYS A 280 20.27 -13.28 -19.59
N ASP A 281 20.70 -12.19 -20.23
CA ASP A 281 22.10 -11.76 -20.24
C ASP A 281 22.42 -10.79 -19.09
N ASN A 282 21.41 -10.39 -18.28
CA ASN A 282 21.56 -9.55 -17.10
C ASN A 282 20.70 -10.08 -15.93
N ILE A 283 20.82 -11.36 -15.61
CA ILE A 283 20.15 -11.99 -14.48
C ILE A 283 20.64 -11.35 -13.17
N ALA A 284 19.71 -11.16 -12.23
CA ALA A 284 20.02 -10.60 -10.92
C ALA A 284 21.20 -11.30 -10.25
N LYS A 285 22.22 -10.54 -9.89
CA LYS A 285 23.48 -11.05 -9.34
C LYS A 285 23.44 -11.04 -7.81
N PRO A 286 23.70 -12.17 -7.13
CA PRO A 286 23.81 -12.21 -5.70
C PRO A 286 24.99 -11.37 -5.19
N ILE A 287 24.77 -10.56 -4.15
CA ILE A 287 25.87 -9.79 -3.54
C ILE A 287 26.95 -10.71 -2.96
N ALA A 288 26.56 -11.88 -2.43
CA ALA A 288 27.49 -12.88 -1.91
C ALA A 288 28.47 -13.45 -2.95
N SER A 289 28.18 -13.30 -4.25
CA SER A 289 29.10 -13.71 -5.33
C SER A 289 30.20 -12.67 -5.62
N ILE A 290 30.11 -11.50 -5.01
CA ILE A 290 31.13 -10.45 -5.16
C ILE A 290 32.25 -10.70 -4.15
N PRO A 291 33.53 -10.63 -4.55
CA PRO A 291 34.65 -10.86 -3.63
C PRO A 291 34.53 -10.05 -2.35
N ARG A 292 34.80 -10.69 -1.20
CA ARG A 292 34.72 -10.14 0.17
C ARG A 292 33.31 -9.99 0.74
N MET A 293 32.20 -10.14 -0.03
CA MET A 293 30.85 -9.84 0.42
C MET A 293 30.17 -11.04 1.11
N PHE A 294 30.61 -12.27 0.87
CA PHE A 294 29.94 -13.49 1.37
C PHE A 294 29.68 -13.46 2.89
N ARG A 295 30.70 -13.18 3.71
CA ARG A 295 30.59 -13.24 5.17
C ARG A 295 29.65 -12.19 5.76
N ASN A 296 29.39 -11.11 5.02
CA ASN A 296 28.50 -10.01 5.45
C ASN A 296 27.09 -10.12 4.84
N THR A 297 26.85 -11.19 4.05
CA THR A 297 25.59 -11.37 3.28
C THR A 297 24.88 -12.63 3.74
N ILE A 298 23.56 -12.54 3.88
CA ILE A 298 22.63 -13.63 4.13
C ILE A 298 21.70 -13.71 2.94
N SER A 299 21.94 -14.68 2.06
CA SER A 299 21.19 -14.83 0.79
C SER A 299 19.99 -15.75 0.95
N LEU A 300 18.84 -15.34 0.43
CA LEU A 300 17.56 -16.03 0.49
C LEU A 300 17.14 -16.50 -0.90
N PHE A 301 16.92 -17.78 -1.06
CA PHE A 301 16.38 -18.42 -2.26
C PHE A 301 15.07 -19.13 -1.97
N GLY A 302 14.16 -19.20 -2.94
CA GLY A 302 12.89 -19.86 -2.70
C GLY A 302 12.13 -20.26 -3.97
N LEU A 303 11.26 -21.27 -3.81
CA LEU A 303 10.47 -21.81 -4.92
C LEU A 303 9.14 -21.10 -5.16
N SER A 304 8.80 -20.11 -4.31
CA SER A 304 7.45 -19.51 -4.32
C SER A 304 7.12 -18.74 -5.59
N LYS A 305 8.09 -18.14 -6.26
CA LYS A 305 7.87 -17.21 -7.39
C LYS A 305 8.37 -17.80 -8.70
N SER A 306 9.67 -17.85 -8.89
CA SER A 306 10.30 -18.31 -10.13
C SER A 306 9.94 -19.76 -10.49
N TYR A 307 9.66 -20.59 -9.51
CA TYR A 307 9.41 -22.03 -9.70
C TYR A 307 7.91 -22.40 -9.64
N GLY A 308 7.01 -21.42 -9.49
CA GLY A 308 5.57 -21.66 -9.47
C GLY A 308 5.04 -22.50 -8.29
N MET A 309 5.76 -22.53 -7.15
CA MET A 309 5.48 -23.43 -6.02
C MET A 309 5.19 -22.69 -4.72
N ALA A 310 4.43 -21.59 -4.78
CA ALA A 310 4.13 -20.73 -3.63
C ALA A 310 3.46 -21.49 -2.47
N SER A 311 2.59 -22.45 -2.76
CA SER A 311 1.87 -23.24 -1.76
C SER A 311 2.73 -24.26 -1.01
N LEU A 312 3.86 -24.69 -1.59
CA LEU A 312 4.77 -25.65 -0.97
C LEU A 312 5.51 -25.07 0.23
N ARG A 313 5.70 -23.76 0.24
CA ARG A 313 6.46 -23.06 1.30
C ARG A 313 7.88 -23.59 1.43
N ALA A 314 8.72 -23.43 0.40
CA ALA A 314 10.10 -23.89 0.38
C ALA A 314 11.08 -22.75 0.10
N GLY A 315 12.16 -22.68 0.87
CA GLY A 315 13.27 -21.76 0.69
C GLY A 315 14.53 -22.23 1.39
N PHE A 316 15.67 -21.67 1.03
CA PHE A 316 16.93 -21.95 1.72
C PHE A 316 17.74 -20.65 1.93
N VAL A 317 18.64 -20.71 2.88
CA VAL A 317 19.50 -19.62 3.33
C VAL A 317 20.95 -20.04 3.11
N VAL A 318 21.73 -19.10 2.60
CA VAL A 318 23.19 -19.23 2.45
C VAL A 318 23.85 -18.08 3.19
N ALA A 319 24.76 -18.39 4.12
CA ALA A 319 25.47 -17.38 4.90
C ALA A 319 26.76 -17.96 5.51
N ASP A 320 27.50 -17.13 6.24
CA ASP A 320 28.63 -17.59 7.07
C ASP A 320 28.21 -18.72 8.01
N GLU A 321 29.06 -19.70 8.22
CA GLU A 321 28.82 -20.88 9.06
C GLU A 321 28.31 -20.51 10.47
N ILE A 322 28.81 -19.43 11.05
CA ILE A 322 28.41 -18.97 12.38
C ILE A 322 26.94 -18.53 12.35
N VAL A 323 26.53 -17.79 11.32
CA VAL A 323 25.15 -17.31 11.16
C VAL A 323 24.22 -18.51 10.91
N ILE A 324 24.60 -19.45 10.04
CA ILE A 324 23.80 -20.64 9.76
C ILE A 324 23.62 -21.50 11.02
N ARG A 325 24.65 -21.69 11.82
CA ARG A 325 24.55 -22.43 13.07
C ARG A 325 23.54 -21.80 14.05
N GLU A 326 23.54 -20.47 14.18
CA GLU A 326 22.59 -19.80 15.04
C GLU A 326 21.16 -19.84 14.45
N ILE A 327 21.01 -19.77 13.14
CA ILE A 327 19.73 -19.99 12.46
C ILE A 327 19.22 -21.42 12.75
N ILE A 328 20.05 -22.45 12.65
CA ILE A 328 19.70 -23.85 12.96
C ILE A 328 19.25 -23.98 14.42
N ASN A 329 19.97 -23.36 15.37
CA ASN A 329 19.56 -23.35 16.77
C ASN A 329 18.16 -22.78 16.96
N ARG A 330 17.77 -21.74 16.22
CA ARG A 330 16.43 -21.17 16.26
C ARG A 330 15.40 -22.03 15.56
N ILE A 331 15.75 -22.67 14.43
CA ILE A 331 14.88 -23.65 13.77
C ILE A 331 14.50 -24.74 14.76
N PHE A 332 15.48 -25.27 15.50
CA PHE A 332 15.22 -26.28 16.52
C PHE A 332 14.23 -25.81 17.59
N GLN A 333 14.36 -24.56 18.05
CA GLN A 333 13.51 -24.01 19.10
C GLN A 333 12.08 -23.69 18.62
N GLU A 334 11.93 -23.28 17.35
CA GLU A 334 10.67 -22.77 16.82
C GLU A 334 9.84 -23.84 16.10
N MET A 335 10.48 -24.84 15.49
CA MET A 335 9.80 -25.82 14.64
C MET A 335 10.44 -27.22 14.60
N ASP A 336 11.45 -27.46 15.42
CA ASP A 336 12.23 -28.68 15.45
C ASP A 336 13.08 -28.90 14.19
N SER A 337 12.45 -29.04 13.02
CA SER A 337 13.11 -29.23 11.73
C SER A 337 12.20 -28.83 10.57
N ALA A 338 12.78 -28.55 9.41
CA ALA A 338 12.03 -28.34 8.17
C ALA A 338 11.58 -29.69 7.57
N PRO A 339 10.35 -29.78 7.01
CA PRO A 339 9.88 -31.01 6.37
C PRO A 339 10.81 -31.51 5.23
N ASP A 340 11.18 -32.80 5.22
CA ASP A 340 12.07 -33.38 4.20
C ASP A 340 11.60 -33.14 2.76
N ILE A 341 10.28 -33.15 2.54
CA ILE A 341 9.69 -32.94 1.22
C ILE A 341 10.05 -31.59 0.60
N ILE A 342 10.19 -30.52 1.39
CA ILE A 342 10.61 -29.21 0.88
C ILE A 342 12.09 -29.22 0.50
N GLY A 343 12.91 -29.90 1.27
CA GLY A 343 14.33 -30.12 0.94
C GLY A 343 14.50 -30.86 -0.38
N ARG A 344 13.71 -31.93 -0.59
CA ARG A 344 13.72 -32.69 -1.86
C ARG A 344 13.27 -31.79 -3.04
N ALA A 345 12.25 -30.99 -2.84
CA ALA A 345 11.82 -30.04 -3.88
C ALA A 345 12.93 -29.03 -4.23
N LEU A 346 13.62 -28.50 -3.22
CA LEU A 346 14.77 -27.62 -3.40
C LEU A 346 15.91 -28.34 -4.15
N ALA A 347 16.26 -29.56 -3.73
CA ALA A 347 17.26 -30.33 -4.45
C ALA A 347 16.86 -30.60 -5.91
N GLY A 348 15.58 -30.90 -6.17
CA GLY A 348 15.08 -31.06 -7.55
C GLY A 348 15.17 -29.79 -8.38
N ALA A 349 14.90 -28.64 -7.77
CA ALA A 349 14.91 -27.36 -8.44
C ALA A 349 16.32 -26.81 -8.73
N PHE A 350 17.26 -27.03 -7.79
CA PHE A 350 18.59 -26.42 -7.84
C PHE A 350 19.70 -27.41 -8.26
N ASN A 351 19.37 -28.65 -8.56
CA ASN A 351 20.32 -29.63 -9.11
C ASN A 351 20.48 -29.41 -10.63
N ILE A 352 21.27 -28.42 -11.01
CA ILE A 352 21.49 -28.05 -12.41
C ILE A 352 22.73 -28.78 -12.96
N THR A 353 22.56 -30.08 -13.23
CA THR A 353 23.56 -30.88 -13.97
C THR A 353 23.45 -30.60 -15.47
N GLU A 354 24.48 -30.92 -16.25
CA GLU A 354 24.45 -30.77 -17.71
C GLU A 354 23.24 -31.49 -18.35
N GLU A 355 22.81 -32.62 -17.80
CA GLU A 355 21.65 -33.38 -18.29
C GLU A 355 20.33 -32.63 -18.02
N ARG A 356 20.23 -31.95 -16.89
CA ARG A 356 19.01 -31.20 -16.46
C ARG A 356 18.95 -29.78 -16.98
N LYS A 357 20.06 -29.24 -17.43
CA LYS A 357 20.22 -27.87 -17.92
C LYS A 357 19.27 -27.50 -19.06
N ILE A 358 19.00 -28.46 -19.95
CA ILE A 358 18.07 -28.26 -21.07
C ILE A 358 16.65 -28.00 -20.54
N GLU A 359 16.18 -28.86 -19.62
CA GLU A 359 14.82 -28.71 -19.05
C GLU A 359 14.70 -27.42 -18.22
N TYR A 360 15.75 -27.11 -17.43
CA TYR A 360 15.84 -25.87 -16.67
C TYR A 360 15.73 -24.65 -17.58
N ASN A 361 16.55 -24.59 -18.64
CA ASN A 361 16.55 -23.48 -19.56
C ASN A 361 15.22 -23.35 -20.32
N ASN A 362 14.64 -24.47 -20.77
CA ASN A 362 13.35 -24.46 -21.45
C ASN A 362 12.24 -23.91 -20.55
N TYR A 363 12.18 -24.35 -19.28
CA TYR A 363 11.19 -23.86 -18.33
C TYR A 363 11.29 -22.33 -18.12
N PHE A 364 12.49 -21.83 -17.87
CA PHE A 364 12.66 -20.39 -17.61
C PHE A 364 12.55 -19.54 -18.87
N ASN A 365 12.90 -20.03 -20.04
CA ASN A 365 12.68 -19.32 -21.30
C ASN A 365 11.19 -19.18 -21.58
N GLU A 366 10.43 -20.27 -21.47
CA GLU A 366 8.97 -20.26 -21.63
C GLU A 366 8.31 -19.30 -20.61
N LEU A 367 8.74 -19.35 -19.35
CA LEU A 367 8.23 -18.49 -18.30
C LEU A 367 8.49 -17.00 -18.55
N ARG A 368 9.70 -16.65 -19.01
CA ARG A 368 10.07 -15.28 -19.40
C ARG A 368 9.20 -14.79 -20.56
N GLU A 369 9.04 -15.59 -21.61
CA GLU A 369 8.20 -15.25 -22.75
C GLU A 369 6.76 -14.93 -22.33
N ILE A 370 6.19 -15.75 -21.43
CA ILE A 370 4.85 -15.55 -20.89
C ILE A 370 4.75 -14.21 -20.14
N TYR A 371 5.67 -13.93 -19.22
CA TYR A 371 5.57 -12.71 -18.41
C TYR A 371 5.95 -11.46 -19.19
N VAL A 372 6.89 -11.53 -20.11
CA VAL A 372 7.18 -10.44 -21.04
C VAL A 372 5.96 -10.13 -21.92
N TYR A 373 5.28 -11.16 -22.43
CA TYR A 373 4.02 -10.97 -23.17
C TYR A 373 2.94 -10.30 -22.32
N LYS A 374 2.70 -10.81 -21.11
CA LYS A 374 1.69 -10.27 -20.19
C LYS A 374 1.99 -8.83 -19.76
N PHE A 375 3.26 -8.51 -19.55
CA PHE A 375 3.66 -7.14 -19.28
C PHE A 375 3.38 -6.22 -20.49
N ASN A 376 3.71 -6.65 -21.71
CA ASN A 376 3.42 -5.86 -22.90
C ASN A 376 1.92 -5.72 -23.19
N LEU A 377 1.11 -6.73 -22.84
CA LEU A 377 -0.36 -6.64 -22.85
C LEU A 377 -0.85 -5.58 -21.86
N LEU A 378 -0.36 -5.62 -20.59
CA LEU A 378 -0.67 -4.59 -19.60
C LEU A 378 -0.20 -3.20 -20.07
N LYS A 379 1.01 -3.10 -20.62
CA LYS A 379 1.59 -1.84 -21.14
C LYS A 379 0.73 -1.27 -22.26
N THR A 380 0.27 -2.09 -23.18
CA THR A 380 -0.67 -1.68 -24.24
C THR A 380 -1.97 -1.12 -23.64
N LEU A 381 -2.55 -1.82 -22.68
CA LEU A 381 -3.80 -1.40 -22.07
C LEU A 381 -3.66 -0.11 -21.24
N VAL A 382 -2.47 0.19 -20.72
CA VAL A 382 -2.19 1.41 -19.95
C VAL A 382 -1.73 2.57 -20.84
N LYS A 383 -0.75 2.36 -21.71
CA LYS A 383 -0.10 3.42 -22.52
C LYS A 383 -0.56 3.49 -23.97
N GLY A 384 -1.28 2.49 -24.43
CA GLY A 384 -1.67 2.33 -25.82
C GLY A 384 -0.70 1.47 -26.64
N ILE A 385 -1.18 0.97 -27.78
CA ILE A 385 -0.48 0.03 -28.65
C ILE A 385 0.81 0.64 -29.24
N ASP A 386 0.84 1.94 -29.47
CA ASP A 386 2.02 2.67 -29.98
C ASP A 386 3.23 2.62 -29.03
N SER A 387 3.01 2.20 -27.77
CA SER A 387 4.09 2.00 -26.79
C SER A 387 4.91 0.72 -27.03
N ILE A 388 4.44 -0.16 -27.93
CA ILE A 388 5.10 -1.43 -28.28
C ILE A 388 5.88 -1.24 -29.58
N SER A 389 7.20 -1.30 -29.48
CA SER A 389 8.10 -1.11 -30.65
C SER A 389 8.14 -2.32 -31.59
N ASP A 390 7.95 -3.53 -31.05
CA ASP A 390 7.89 -4.76 -31.80
C ASP A 390 6.52 -4.88 -32.49
N LYS A 391 6.50 -4.77 -33.81
CA LYS A 391 5.29 -4.77 -34.63
C LYS A 391 4.57 -6.12 -34.65
N GLU A 392 5.29 -7.22 -34.58
CA GLU A 392 4.70 -8.55 -34.53
C GLU A 392 4.00 -8.79 -33.22
N LEU A 393 4.67 -8.44 -32.11
CA LEU A 393 4.08 -8.48 -30.79
C LEU A 393 2.87 -7.54 -30.66
N ALA A 394 2.97 -6.31 -31.14
CA ALA A 394 1.87 -5.35 -31.16
C ALA A 394 0.64 -5.93 -31.90
N ASN A 395 0.83 -6.49 -33.12
CA ASN A 395 -0.24 -7.10 -33.88
C ASN A 395 -0.89 -8.29 -33.14
N LYS A 396 -0.10 -9.14 -32.50
CA LYS A 396 -0.59 -10.25 -31.68
C LYS A 396 -1.45 -9.77 -30.51
N ILE A 397 -1.02 -8.73 -29.79
CA ILE A 397 -1.74 -8.14 -28.68
C ILE A 397 -3.05 -7.47 -29.16
N GLU A 398 -3.00 -6.76 -30.29
CA GLU A 398 -4.18 -6.12 -30.89
C GLU A 398 -5.26 -7.15 -31.21
N ILE A 399 -4.88 -8.26 -31.86
CA ILE A 399 -5.80 -9.36 -32.18
C ILE A 399 -6.42 -9.92 -30.90
N GLU A 400 -5.60 -10.22 -29.87
CA GLU A 400 -6.11 -10.77 -28.62
C GLU A 400 -7.08 -9.83 -27.91
N ILE A 401 -6.80 -8.52 -27.87
CA ILE A 401 -7.72 -7.53 -27.28
C ILE A 401 -9.04 -7.51 -28.07
N LYS A 402 -9.00 -7.50 -29.39
CA LYS A 402 -10.22 -7.50 -30.23
C LYS A 402 -11.03 -8.78 -30.12
N ASP A 403 -10.37 -9.93 -29.98
CA ASP A 403 -11.05 -11.21 -29.77
C ASP A 403 -11.79 -11.28 -28.43
N ASN A 404 -11.25 -10.65 -27.39
CA ASN A 404 -11.85 -10.57 -26.06
C ASN A 404 -12.94 -9.48 -25.95
N ILE A 405 -12.84 -8.42 -26.75
CA ILE A 405 -13.76 -7.27 -26.69
C ILE A 405 -14.58 -7.22 -28.00
N LYS A 406 -15.81 -7.69 -27.93
CA LYS A 406 -16.70 -7.78 -29.11
C LYS A 406 -17.11 -6.41 -29.69
N ASP A 407 -17.10 -5.37 -28.88
CA ASP A 407 -17.35 -3.99 -29.30
C ASP A 407 -16.07 -3.42 -29.90
N GLU A 408 -16.02 -3.33 -31.22
CA GLU A 408 -14.84 -2.87 -31.98
C GLU A 408 -14.48 -1.42 -31.65
N GLU A 409 -15.46 -0.53 -31.45
CA GLU A 409 -15.20 0.87 -31.08
C GLU A 409 -14.53 0.93 -29.70
N PHE A 410 -15.02 0.14 -28.77
CA PHE A 410 -14.46 0.07 -27.42
C PHE A 410 -13.08 -0.61 -27.41
N ALA A 411 -12.87 -1.69 -28.17
CA ALA A 411 -11.55 -2.30 -28.36
C ALA A 411 -10.52 -1.27 -28.87
N ASN A 412 -10.90 -0.46 -29.85
CA ASN A 412 -10.05 0.61 -30.37
C ASN A 412 -9.79 1.73 -29.33
N LYS A 413 -10.68 1.96 -28.35
CA LYS A 413 -10.43 2.85 -27.23
C LYS A 413 -9.41 2.27 -26.24
N LEU A 414 -9.52 0.96 -25.94
CA LEU A 414 -8.55 0.27 -25.07
C LEU A 414 -7.16 0.24 -25.68
N LEU A 415 -7.04 0.11 -26.98
CA LEU A 415 -5.78 0.17 -27.71
C LEU A 415 -5.09 1.56 -27.65
N LYS A 416 -5.79 2.59 -27.20
CA LYS A 416 -5.22 3.93 -26.92
C LYS A 416 -4.71 4.08 -25.48
N GLY A 417 -4.95 3.07 -24.64
CA GLY A 417 -4.56 3.06 -23.23
C GLY A 417 -5.62 3.64 -22.29
N LEU A 418 -5.33 3.56 -20.99
CA LEU A 418 -6.19 4.13 -19.94
C LEU A 418 -6.12 5.67 -19.96
N PRO A 419 -7.27 6.36 -19.79
CA PRO A 419 -7.23 7.80 -19.57
C PRO A 419 -6.62 8.12 -18.19
N TYR A 420 -5.74 9.12 -18.15
CA TYR A 420 -5.14 9.68 -16.93
C TYR A 420 -4.20 8.74 -16.15
N VAL A 421 -3.89 7.56 -16.65
CA VAL A 421 -3.02 6.59 -15.96
C VAL A 421 -1.77 6.35 -16.79
N ASP A 422 -0.64 6.18 -16.11
CA ASP A 422 0.65 5.88 -16.74
C ASP A 422 1.49 4.99 -15.81
N PHE A 423 2.69 4.64 -16.21
CA PHE A 423 3.72 4.12 -15.31
C PHE A 423 4.51 5.30 -14.73
N PRO A 424 5.03 5.20 -13.49
CA PRO A 424 5.98 6.18 -12.98
C PRO A 424 7.18 6.31 -13.91
N GLU A 425 7.80 7.48 -13.93
CA GLU A 425 8.93 7.78 -14.79
C GLU A 425 10.07 6.77 -14.63
N ASN A 426 10.55 6.20 -15.76
CA ASN A 426 11.62 5.20 -15.84
C ASN A 426 11.37 3.90 -15.01
N LEU A 427 10.11 3.59 -14.70
CA LEU A 427 9.75 2.43 -13.91
C LEU A 427 8.96 1.40 -14.71
N GLU A 428 9.60 0.78 -15.69
CA GLU A 428 9.11 -0.47 -16.30
C GLU A 428 9.81 -1.66 -15.64
N PRO A 429 9.08 -2.76 -15.33
CA PRO A 429 9.66 -3.93 -14.69
C PRO A 429 10.59 -4.69 -15.63
N GLU A 430 11.71 -5.13 -15.08
CA GLU A 430 12.74 -5.96 -15.75
C GLU A 430 12.67 -7.42 -15.28
N SER A 431 11.82 -7.69 -14.28
CA SER A 431 11.63 -9.00 -13.67
C SER A 431 10.28 -9.09 -12.94
N GLY A 432 9.94 -10.32 -12.55
CA GLY A 432 8.75 -10.58 -11.74
C GLY A 432 7.45 -10.52 -12.54
N PHE A 433 6.38 -10.11 -11.88
CA PHE A 433 5.05 -10.03 -12.49
C PHE A 433 4.21 -8.89 -11.86
N PHE A 434 4.88 -7.84 -11.40
CA PHE A 434 4.24 -6.63 -10.89
C PHE A 434 4.64 -5.42 -11.71
N ALA A 435 3.72 -4.47 -11.78
CA ALA A 435 3.97 -3.13 -12.26
C ALA A 435 3.35 -2.11 -11.30
N ILE A 436 3.84 -0.89 -11.32
CA ILE A 436 3.26 0.23 -10.59
C ILE A 436 2.57 1.12 -11.59
N LEU A 437 1.31 1.44 -11.34
CA LEU A 437 0.53 2.41 -12.12
C LEU A 437 0.46 3.72 -11.35
N ASP A 438 0.65 4.83 -12.06
CA ASP A 438 0.52 6.18 -11.55
C ASP A 438 -0.87 6.73 -11.87
N PHE A 439 -1.64 7.00 -10.82
CA PHE A 439 -2.99 7.58 -10.84
C PHE A 439 -3.00 9.06 -10.45
N SER A 440 -1.85 9.70 -10.26
CA SER A 440 -1.76 11.07 -9.72
C SER A 440 -2.55 12.09 -10.53
N LYS A 441 -2.74 11.86 -11.85
CA LYS A 441 -3.53 12.73 -12.73
C LYS A 441 -5.03 12.76 -12.40
N ILE A 442 -5.55 11.80 -11.65
CA ILE A 442 -6.96 11.81 -11.22
C ILE A 442 -7.15 12.38 -9.81
N LYS A 443 -6.08 12.80 -9.13
CA LYS A 443 -6.16 13.48 -7.84
C LYS A 443 -6.98 14.76 -7.99
N GLY A 444 -7.98 14.94 -7.15
CA GLY A 444 -8.94 16.04 -7.25
C GLY A 444 -10.09 15.82 -8.23
N MET A 445 -10.11 14.78 -9.04
CA MET A 445 -11.26 14.45 -9.90
C MET A 445 -12.39 13.84 -9.07
N LYS A 446 -13.62 13.93 -9.62
CA LYS A 446 -14.86 13.49 -8.95
C LYS A 446 -15.52 12.34 -9.68
N TYR A 447 -16.03 11.39 -8.88
CA TYR A 447 -17.04 10.45 -9.29
C TYR A 447 -18.32 10.67 -8.49
N LYS A 448 -19.39 11.13 -9.13
CA LYS A 448 -20.61 11.60 -8.45
C LYS A 448 -20.26 12.72 -7.44
N HIS A 449 -20.31 12.40 -6.15
CA HIS A 449 -20.00 13.33 -5.05
C HIS A 449 -18.64 13.07 -4.38
N ASP A 450 -18.02 11.94 -4.69
CA ASP A 450 -16.75 11.55 -4.07
C ASP A 450 -15.58 12.16 -4.83
N VAL A 451 -14.66 12.81 -4.13
CA VAL A 451 -13.43 13.39 -4.68
C VAL A 451 -12.28 12.42 -4.39
N ILE A 452 -11.45 12.16 -5.38
CA ILE A 452 -10.26 11.29 -5.23
C ILE A 452 -9.07 12.13 -4.78
N ASN A 453 -8.77 12.16 -3.50
CA ASN A 453 -7.62 12.88 -2.95
C ASN A 453 -6.62 11.97 -2.25
N THR A 454 -7.06 10.83 -1.74
CA THR A 454 -6.26 9.90 -0.96
C THR A 454 -6.22 8.52 -1.62
N GLU A 455 -5.29 7.68 -1.16
CA GLU A 455 -5.23 6.28 -1.57
C GLU A 455 -6.50 5.50 -1.21
N LYS A 456 -7.11 5.85 -0.09
CA LYS A 456 -8.40 5.27 0.33
C LYS A 456 -9.50 5.63 -0.66
N ASP A 457 -9.58 6.88 -1.10
CA ASP A 457 -10.53 7.32 -2.13
C ASP A 457 -10.28 6.59 -3.46
N LEU A 458 -9.00 6.42 -3.83
CA LEU A 458 -8.59 5.70 -5.02
C LEU A 458 -9.07 4.25 -5.01
N LEU A 459 -8.82 3.52 -3.91
CA LEU A 459 -9.29 2.14 -3.74
C LEU A 459 -10.81 2.07 -3.75
N LYS A 460 -11.47 2.97 -3.02
CA LYS A 460 -12.93 3.10 -2.98
C LYS A 460 -13.52 3.28 -4.38
N PHE A 461 -12.96 4.21 -5.13
CA PHE A 461 -13.40 4.50 -6.49
C PHE A 461 -13.33 3.26 -7.38
N PHE A 462 -12.17 2.60 -7.48
CA PHE A 462 -12.01 1.45 -8.36
C PHE A 462 -12.80 0.24 -7.91
N TYR A 463 -12.83 -0.06 -6.62
CA TYR A 463 -13.62 -1.19 -6.15
C TYR A 463 -15.12 -0.99 -6.37
N LYS A 464 -15.62 0.22 -6.12
CA LYS A 464 -17.02 0.60 -6.34
C LYS A 464 -17.44 0.58 -7.79
N THR A 465 -16.55 0.98 -8.71
CA THR A 465 -16.88 1.23 -10.13
C THR A 465 -16.42 0.15 -11.09
N SER A 466 -15.35 -0.57 -10.77
CA SER A 466 -14.71 -1.58 -11.63
C SER A 466 -14.50 -2.94 -10.99
N ARG A 467 -14.77 -3.07 -9.68
CA ARG A 467 -14.48 -4.30 -8.92
C ARG A 467 -13.02 -4.74 -9.00
N THR A 468 -12.10 -3.80 -9.19
CA THR A 468 -10.65 -4.07 -9.18
C THR A 468 -10.03 -3.64 -7.86
N ARG A 469 -9.11 -4.47 -7.36
CA ARG A 469 -8.33 -4.23 -6.15
C ARG A 469 -6.85 -4.29 -6.48
N PHE A 470 -6.04 -3.43 -5.85
CA PHE A 470 -4.59 -3.39 -5.99
C PHE A 470 -3.96 -2.84 -4.71
N LEU A 471 -2.64 -2.94 -4.56
CA LEU A 471 -1.94 -2.37 -3.41
C LEU A 471 -1.54 -0.93 -3.68
N VAL A 472 -1.93 -0.02 -2.81
CA VAL A 472 -1.62 1.42 -2.91
C VAL A 472 -0.21 1.75 -2.42
N GLY A 473 0.27 2.95 -2.69
CA GLY A 473 1.63 3.41 -2.40
C GLY A 473 2.04 3.24 -0.95
N GLN A 474 1.18 3.58 0.01
CA GLN A 474 1.44 3.37 1.43
C GLN A 474 1.72 1.89 1.78
N SER A 475 1.00 0.97 1.12
CA SER A 475 1.18 -0.48 1.32
C SER A 475 2.52 -1.03 0.84
N ILE A 476 3.21 -0.29 0.00
CA ILE A 476 4.50 -0.66 -0.60
C ILE A 476 5.62 0.31 -0.21
N SER A 477 5.39 1.23 0.73
CA SER A 477 6.33 2.28 1.13
C SER A 477 6.81 3.15 -0.03
N TRP A 478 5.86 3.65 -0.84
CA TRP A 478 6.16 4.53 -1.97
C TRP A 478 6.86 5.81 -1.50
N PRO A 479 7.93 6.28 -2.18
CA PRO A 479 8.75 7.39 -1.67
C PRO A 479 8.13 8.79 -1.80
N TYR A 480 7.08 8.97 -2.59
CA TYR A 480 6.48 10.26 -2.89
C TYR A 480 5.05 10.36 -2.35
N ASP A 481 4.88 11.06 -1.24
CA ASP A 481 3.60 11.15 -0.49
C ASP A 481 2.48 11.84 -1.28
N GLU A 482 2.84 12.70 -2.26
CA GLU A 482 1.85 13.43 -3.06
C GLU A 482 1.31 12.63 -4.26
N GLU A 483 1.95 11.53 -4.61
CA GLU A 483 1.57 10.69 -5.72
C GLU A 483 0.54 9.64 -5.30
N LEU A 484 -0.40 9.33 -6.18
CA LEU A 484 -1.34 8.24 -6.02
C LEU A 484 -0.89 7.09 -6.93
N VAL A 485 -0.35 6.04 -6.35
CA VAL A 485 0.14 4.89 -7.12
C VAL A 485 -0.51 3.59 -6.67
N GLY A 486 -0.49 2.60 -7.57
CA GLY A 486 -0.99 1.27 -7.29
C GLY A 486 -0.09 0.18 -7.87
N ARG A 487 0.32 -0.78 -7.03
CA ARG A 487 0.97 -1.99 -7.50
C ARG A 487 -0.07 -2.96 -8.04
N VAL A 488 0.07 -3.35 -9.30
CA VAL A 488 -0.77 -4.34 -9.98
C VAL A 488 0.03 -5.57 -10.37
N THR A 489 -0.60 -6.74 -10.35
CA THR A 489 -0.03 -7.97 -10.91
C THR A 489 -0.54 -8.20 -12.34
N TYR A 490 0.31 -8.76 -13.16
CA TYR A 490 -0.06 -9.34 -14.46
C TYR A 490 0.13 -10.88 -14.50
N ALA A 491 0.30 -11.51 -13.34
CA ALA A 491 0.26 -12.97 -13.20
C ALA A 491 -1.20 -13.49 -13.16
N LEU A 492 -2.01 -13.07 -14.11
CA LEU A 492 -3.40 -13.46 -14.31
C LEU A 492 -3.58 -14.06 -15.72
N GLU A 493 -4.74 -14.66 -16.00
CA GLU A 493 -5.09 -15.00 -17.40
C GLU A 493 -5.19 -13.72 -18.23
N ASN A 494 -4.83 -13.78 -19.52
CA ASN A 494 -4.83 -12.61 -20.39
C ASN A 494 -6.22 -11.95 -20.47
N ASN A 495 -7.26 -12.77 -20.53
CA ASN A 495 -8.65 -12.28 -20.50
C ASN A 495 -9.01 -11.58 -19.18
N GLU A 496 -8.45 -12.00 -18.05
CA GLU A 496 -8.65 -11.31 -16.76
C GLU A 496 -7.93 -9.96 -16.71
N ILE A 497 -6.71 -9.88 -17.28
CA ILE A 497 -5.99 -8.60 -17.43
C ILE A 497 -6.81 -7.64 -18.31
N ILE A 498 -7.27 -8.11 -19.47
CA ILE A 498 -8.10 -7.32 -20.40
C ILE A 498 -9.39 -6.85 -19.71
N GLU A 499 -10.10 -7.76 -19.02
CA GLU A 499 -11.35 -7.42 -18.34
C GLU A 499 -11.15 -6.42 -17.20
N ALA A 500 -10.09 -6.57 -16.39
CA ALA A 500 -9.76 -5.62 -15.32
C ALA A 500 -9.51 -4.22 -15.88
N LEU A 501 -8.64 -4.10 -16.90
CA LEU A 501 -8.28 -2.81 -17.48
C LEU A 501 -9.45 -2.19 -18.28
N LYS A 502 -10.29 -3.00 -18.92
CA LYS A 502 -11.56 -2.57 -19.51
C LYS A 502 -12.47 -1.93 -18.46
N ASN A 503 -12.65 -2.59 -17.33
CA ASN A 503 -13.49 -2.09 -16.24
C ASN A 503 -12.91 -0.81 -15.62
N MET A 504 -11.57 -0.74 -15.48
CA MET A 504 -10.89 0.48 -15.05
C MET A 504 -11.06 1.63 -16.07
N HIS A 505 -10.96 1.34 -17.38
CA HIS A 505 -11.18 2.33 -18.43
C HIS A 505 -12.61 2.91 -18.35
N LEU A 506 -13.63 2.04 -18.20
CA LEU A 506 -15.03 2.46 -18.05
C LEU A 506 -15.24 3.29 -16.76
N ALA A 507 -14.55 2.94 -15.68
CA ALA A 507 -14.59 3.70 -14.43
C ALA A 507 -13.99 5.10 -14.62
N LEU A 508 -12.77 5.17 -15.15
CA LEU A 508 -12.05 6.43 -15.39
C LEU A 508 -12.80 7.37 -16.35
N SER A 509 -13.52 6.81 -17.32
CA SER A 509 -14.35 7.60 -18.25
C SER A 509 -15.54 8.29 -17.59
N LYS A 510 -15.91 7.89 -16.36
CA LYS A 510 -16.97 8.54 -15.56
C LYS A 510 -16.48 9.68 -14.68
N LEU A 511 -15.17 9.88 -14.61
CA LEU A 511 -14.57 10.95 -13.81
C LEU A 511 -14.84 12.30 -14.45
N THR A 512 -15.16 13.27 -13.62
CA THR A 512 -15.28 14.67 -14.00
C THR A 512 -14.19 15.49 -13.31
N LYS A 513 -13.85 16.64 -13.88
CA LYS A 513 -12.93 17.55 -13.17
C LYS A 513 -13.51 17.89 -11.81
N GLY A 514 -12.68 17.84 -10.79
CA GLY A 514 -13.00 18.30 -9.45
C GLY A 514 -13.39 19.79 -9.48
N ASP A 515 -14.00 20.23 -8.40
CA ASP A 515 -14.25 21.66 -8.24
C ASP A 515 -12.92 22.41 -8.18
N ASP A 516 -12.89 23.60 -8.74
CA ASP A 516 -11.72 24.48 -8.67
C ASP A 516 -11.48 25.07 -7.26
N TYR A 517 -12.09 24.47 -6.21
CA TYR A 517 -11.98 24.92 -4.82
C TYR A 517 -11.79 23.73 -3.86
N ILE A 518 -11.22 24.01 -2.69
CA ILE A 518 -11.05 23.05 -1.60
C ILE A 518 -11.96 23.44 -0.43
N ILE A 519 -12.39 22.43 0.36
CA ILE A 519 -13.03 22.70 1.66
C ILE A 519 -11.96 22.57 2.75
N ARG A 520 -11.84 23.61 3.56
CA ARG A 520 -10.91 23.65 4.70
C ARG A 520 -11.52 24.37 5.90
N LYS A 521 -10.91 24.20 7.08
CA LYS A 521 -11.25 25.05 8.23
C LYS A 521 -10.92 26.50 7.94
N ASN A 522 -11.69 27.42 8.53
CA ASN A 522 -11.47 28.83 8.32
C ASN A 522 -10.22 29.37 9.02
N GLU A 523 -9.65 30.42 8.47
CA GLU A 523 -8.49 31.13 9.00
C GLU A 523 -8.87 32.60 9.30
N LEU A 524 -8.06 33.27 10.12
CA LEU A 524 -8.34 34.66 10.49
C LEU A 524 -8.44 35.61 9.25
N LYS A 525 -7.70 35.33 8.20
CA LYS A 525 -7.73 36.08 6.93
C LYS A 525 -9.07 35.98 6.18
N ASP A 526 -9.88 34.93 6.46
CA ASP A 526 -11.14 34.70 5.73
C ASP A 526 -12.32 35.54 6.24
N GLN A 527 -12.20 36.09 7.45
CA GLN A 527 -13.31 36.70 8.18
C GLN A 527 -13.97 37.85 7.39
N GLU A 528 -13.20 38.64 6.65
CA GLU A 528 -13.76 39.75 5.82
C GLU A 528 -14.59 39.19 4.66
N GLN A 529 -14.10 38.19 3.96
CA GLN A 529 -14.84 37.57 2.84
C GLN A 529 -16.11 36.88 3.32
N MET A 530 -16.04 36.14 4.42
CA MET A 530 -17.18 35.46 5.05
C MET A 530 -18.25 36.49 5.47
N ALA A 531 -17.85 37.61 6.07
CA ALA A 531 -18.77 38.67 6.48
C ALA A 531 -19.49 39.29 5.28
N LYS A 532 -18.76 39.54 4.18
CA LYS A 532 -19.36 40.04 2.92
C LYS A 532 -20.38 39.04 2.37
N ILE A 533 -20.01 37.76 2.28
CA ILE A 533 -20.90 36.68 1.81
C ILE A 533 -22.19 36.64 2.64
N LYS A 534 -22.07 36.72 3.98
CA LYS A 534 -23.24 36.70 4.87
C LYS A 534 -24.16 37.87 4.61
N VAL A 535 -23.61 39.08 4.61
CA VAL A 535 -24.43 40.32 4.46
C VAL A 535 -25.11 40.38 3.10
N GLU A 536 -24.38 40.03 2.03
CA GLU A 536 -24.95 39.97 0.68
C GLU A 536 -26.00 38.85 0.57
N GLY A 537 -25.71 37.66 1.15
CA GLY A 537 -26.64 36.55 1.19
C GLY A 537 -27.96 36.91 1.90
N TRP A 538 -27.87 37.61 3.04
CA TRP A 538 -29.04 38.10 3.75
C TRP A 538 -29.87 39.10 2.90
N LYS A 539 -29.23 40.07 2.29
CA LYS A 539 -29.90 41.08 1.46
C LYS A 539 -30.58 40.45 0.24
N ASN A 540 -29.97 39.42 -0.35
CA ASN A 540 -30.51 38.75 -1.54
C ASN A 540 -31.58 37.71 -1.21
N ALA A 541 -31.30 36.82 -0.25
CA ALA A 541 -32.21 35.72 0.05
C ALA A 541 -33.44 36.13 0.84
N TYR A 542 -33.36 37.22 1.63
CA TYR A 542 -34.41 37.59 2.56
C TYR A 542 -35.05 38.95 2.23
N ASP A 543 -34.79 39.53 1.05
CA ASP A 543 -35.36 40.83 0.63
C ASP A 543 -36.89 40.88 0.74
N LYS A 544 -37.57 39.75 0.45
CA LYS A 544 -39.04 39.64 0.52
C LYS A 544 -39.56 39.00 1.82
N ILE A 545 -38.66 38.57 2.70
CA ILE A 545 -38.99 37.85 3.93
C ILE A 545 -38.77 38.74 5.15
N VAL A 546 -37.61 39.38 5.25
CA VAL A 546 -37.21 40.19 6.40
C VAL A 546 -37.42 41.68 6.09
N ALA A 547 -37.88 42.45 7.08
CA ALA A 547 -38.13 43.88 6.92
C ALA A 547 -36.92 44.63 6.33
N SER A 548 -37.14 45.40 5.27
CA SER A 548 -36.10 46.16 4.56
C SER A 548 -35.32 47.12 5.46
N LYS A 549 -36.00 47.68 6.50
CA LYS A 549 -35.37 48.53 7.53
C LYS A 549 -34.21 47.79 8.24
N TYR A 550 -34.40 46.51 8.56
CA TYR A 550 -33.36 45.70 9.19
C TYR A 550 -32.26 45.33 8.21
N LEU A 551 -32.60 44.88 7.00
CA LEU A 551 -31.61 44.46 5.97
C LEU A 551 -30.70 45.61 5.57
N ASN A 552 -31.24 46.85 5.49
CA ASN A 552 -30.46 48.04 5.15
C ASN A 552 -29.47 48.47 6.24
N GLN A 553 -29.68 48.03 7.48
CA GLN A 553 -28.76 48.28 8.62
C GLN A 553 -27.60 47.28 8.67
N LEU A 554 -27.65 46.20 7.89
CA LEU A 554 -26.58 45.20 7.88
C LEU A 554 -25.34 45.76 7.21
N ASP A 555 -24.25 45.88 7.98
CA ASP A 555 -22.93 46.30 7.52
C ASP A 555 -21.93 45.14 7.71
N TYR A 556 -21.24 44.81 6.63
CA TYR A 556 -20.23 43.72 6.69
C TYR A 556 -19.05 44.07 7.60
N LYS A 557 -18.69 45.36 7.77
CA LYS A 557 -17.60 45.79 8.65
C LYS A 557 -17.90 45.50 10.12
N ASP A 558 -19.14 45.65 10.53
CA ASP A 558 -19.57 45.29 11.88
C ASP A 558 -19.61 43.75 12.05
N GLN A 559 -19.97 43.05 10.99
CA GLN A 559 -19.91 41.57 11.00
C GLN A 559 -18.47 41.05 11.06
N VAL A 560 -17.50 41.69 10.38
CA VAL A 560 -16.06 41.38 10.47
C VAL A 560 -15.57 41.51 11.90
N LYS A 561 -15.91 42.62 12.58
CA LYS A 561 -15.51 42.81 13.99
C LYS A 561 -16.01 41.67 14.89
N ARG A 562 -17.28 41.28 14.70
CA ARG A 562 -17.87 40.16 15.47
C ARG A 562 -17.13 38.82 15.17
N TYR A 563 -16.86 38.54 13.93
CA TYR A 563 -16.18 37.34 13.52
C TYR A 563 -14.74 37.26 14.05
N ILE A 564 -13.99 38.37 14.02
CA ILE A 564 -12.64 38.44 14.59
C ILE A 564 -12.69 38.25 16.11
N GLN A 565 -13.65 38.88 16.80
CA GLN A 565 -13.80 38.78 18.26
C GLN A 565 -14.10 37.35 18.71
N SER A 566 -14.86 36.60 17.93
CA SER A 566 -15.26 35.23 18.24
C SER A 566 -14.40 34.16 17.54
N PHE A 567 -13.34 34.55 16.81
CA PHE A 567 -12.58 33.61 15.97
C PHE A 567 -12.02 32.41 16.74
N ASP A 568 -11.38 32.64 17.88
CA ASP A 568 -10.78 31.56 18.67
C ASP A 568 -11.80 30.58 19.23
N GLU A 569 -13.05 31.04 19.44
CA GLU A 569 -14.15 30.20 19.91
C GLU A 569 -14.72 29.31 18.79
N TYR A 570 -14.79 29.83 17.55
CA TYR A 570 -15.50 29.17 16.45
C TYR A 570 -14.60 28.69 15.30
N LYS A 571 -13.28 28.90 15.35
CA LYS A 571 -12.35 28.54 14.25
C LYS A 571 -12.44 27.08 13.80
N ASP A 572 -12.71 26.17 14.73
CA ASP A 572 -12.83 24.73 14.45
C ASP A 572 -14.25 24.30 14.04
N LEU A 573 -15.21 25.20 14.14
CA LEU A 573 -16.63 24.98 13.86
C LEU A 573 -17.08 25.61 12.54
N VAL A 574 -16.15 26.06 11.71
CA VAL A 574 -16.43 26.72 10.42
C VAL A 574 -15.59 26.11 9.31
N LEU A 575 -16.27 25.67 8.25
CA LEU A 575 -15.65 25.21 7.01
C LEU A 575 -15.86 26.25 5.91
N VAL A 576 -14.83 26.50 5.09
CA VAL A 576 -14.86 27.42 3.95
C VAL A 576 -14.57 26.68 2.65
N ALA A 577 -15.24 27.08 1.58
CA ALA A 577 -14.91 26.68 0.21
C ALA A 577 -13.94 27.72 -0.37
N ASP A 578 -12.68 27.36 -0.48
CA ASP A 578 -11.57 28.24 -0.89
C ASP A 578 -11.12 27.91 -2.32
N LYS A 579 -11.17 28.90 -3.20
CA LYS A 579 -10.59 28.86 -4.53
C LYS A 579 -9.44 29.87 -4.62
N ASN A 580 -8.22 29.37 -4.43
CA ASN A 580 -7.02 30.21 -4.51
C ASN A 580 -7.07 31.48 -3.62
N ASN A 581 -7.45 31.33 -2.36
CA ASN A 581 -7.71 32.41 -1.37
C ASN A 581 -8.98 33.28 -1.64
N GLU A 582 -9.82 32.88 -2.55
CA GLU A 582 -11.16 33.44 -2.71
C GLU A 582 -12.19 32.55 -2.05
N ILE A 583 -12.91 33.02 -1.04
CA ILE A 583 -13.94 32.26 -0.36
C ILE A 583 -15.24 32.29 -1.17
N LEU A 584 -15.69 31.11 -1.61
CA LEU A 584 -16.90 30.93 -2.41
C LEU A 584 -18.15 30.67 -1.56
N GLY A 585 -17.94 30.24 -0.32
CA GLY A 585 -19.00 29.95 0.63
C GLY A 585 -18.44 29.38 1.91
N TYR A 586 -19.30 29.26 2.92
CA TYR A 586 -18.90 28.64 4.20
C TYR A 586 -20.09 28.04 4.93
N SER A 587 -19.83 27.07 5.79
CA SER A 587 -20.76 26.52 6.78
C SER A 587 -20.25 26.76 8.19
N CYS A 588 -21.16 27.00 9.12
CA CYS A 588 -20.89 27.08 10.56
C CYS A 588 -21.81 26.13 11.29
N PHE A 589 -21.24 25.30 12.16
CA PHE A 589 -21.97 24.30 12.93
C PHE A 589 -21.67 24.42 14.44
N ASP A 590 -22.56 23.86 15.27
CA ASP A 590 -22.42 23.83 16.72
C ASP A 590 -22.45 22.36 17.20
N LEU A 591 -21.53 22.02 18.09
CA LEU A 591 -21.42 20.68 18.70
C LEU A 591 -22.22 20.57 20.01
N LYS A 592 -22.80 21.65 20.49
CA LYS A 592 -23.59 21.67 21.73
C LYS A 592 -24.95 21.04 21.50
N GLU A 593 -25.35 20.17 22.43
CA GLU A 593 -26.68 19.58 22.42
C GLU A 593 -27.76 20.68 22.53
N LYS A 594 -28.74 20.59 21.65
CA LYS A 594 -29.91 21.48 21.62
C LYS A 594 -31.18 20.67 21.88
N GLY A 595 -31.40 20.37 23.13
CA GLY A 595 -32.51 19.53 23.56
C GLY A 595 -32.31 18.06 23.10
N LYS A 596 -33.06 17.62 22.10
CA LYS A 596 -32.98 16.28 21.50
C LYS A 596 -31.98 16.16 20.35
N TYR A 597 -31.31 17.24 20.00
CA TYR A 597 -30.36 17.27 18.86
C TYR A 597 -28.92 17.35 19.35
N ASP A 598 -28.07 16.52 18.79
CA ASP A 598 -26.65 16.43 19.14
C ASP A 598 -25.82 17.57 18.59
N SER A 599 -26.29 18.18 17.49
CA SER A 599 -25.60 19.25 16.79
C SER A 599 -26.57 20.13 16.00
N GLU A 600 -26.08 21.29 15.56
CA GLU A 600 -26.83 22.24 14.74
C GLU A 600 -25.96 22.73 13.57
N LEU A 601 -26.49 22.76 12.34
CA LEU A 601 -25.93 23.57 11.27
C LEU A 601 -26.46 25.00 11.41
N VAL A 602 -25.65 25.87 11.97
CA VAL A 602 -26.04 27.23 12.36
C VAL A 602 -26.19 28.11 11.13
N SER A 603 -25.33 27.95 10.12
CA SER A 603 -25.40 28.74 8.88
C SER A 603 -24.68 28.04 7.73
N LEU A 604 -25.21 28.25 6.53
CA LEU A 604 -24.62 27.84 5.26
C LEU A 604 -24.85 28.96 4.25
N TYR A 605 -23.79 29.62 3.85
CA TYR A 605 -23.83 30.75 2.90
C TYR A 605 -22.90 30.51 1.73
N ILE A 606 -23.42 30.84 0.53
CA ILE A 606 -22.68 30.76 -0.73
C ILE A 606 -22.62 32.18 -1.34
N LYS A 607 -21.47 32.50 -1.88
CA LYS A 607 -21.22 33.76 -2.57
C LYS A 607 -22.24 33.96 -3.71
N THR A 608 -22.81 35.15 -3.83
CA THR A 608 -23.70 35.49 -4.94
C THR A 608 -22.97 35.29 -6.27
N GLY A 609 -23.58 34.58 -7.22
CA GLY A 609 -22.95 34.18 -8.50
C GLY A 609 -22.30 32.79 -8.48
N GLU A 610 -22.12 32.17 -7.31
CA GLU A 610 -21.66 30.81 -7.16
C GLU A 610 -22.80 29.84 -6.77
N LEU A 611 -24.01 30.32 -6.63
CA LEU A 611 -25.20 29.51 -6.34
C LEU A 611 -25.50 28.54 -7.49
N GLY A 612 -25.99 27.35 -7.14
CA GLY A 612 -26.36 26.29 -8.09
C GLY A 612 -25.18 25.47 -8.65
N LYS A 613 -23.94 25.77 -8.24
CA LYS A 613 -22.72 25.07 -8.68
C LYS A 613 -22.31 23.92 -7.76
N GLY A 614 -23.16 23.49 -6.84
CA GLY A 614 -22.90 22.36 -5.95
C GLY A 614 -22.12 22.69 -4.66
N ILE A 615 -21.57 23.92 -4.51
CA ILE A 615 -20.73 24.32 -3.37
C ILE A 615 -21.47 24.12 -2.04
N GLY A 616 -22.75 24.49 -1.96
CA GLY A 616 -23.56 24.29 -0.76
C GLY A 616 -23.72 22.83 -0.38
N THR A 617 -23.91 21.95 -1.34
CA THR A 617 -24.00 20.51 -1.12
C THR A 617 -22.66 19.94 -0.63
N THR A 618 -21.54 20.39 -1.18
CA THR A 618 -20.20 19.97 -0.75
C THR A 618 -19.92 20.45 0.68
N LEU A 619 -20.16 21.71 1.00
CA LEU A 619 -20.01 22.23 2.38
C LEU A 619 -20.91 21.51 3.38
N PHE A 620 -22.15 21.22 3.03
CA PHE A 620 -23.06 20.46 3.88
C PHE A 620 -22.51 19.07 4.18
N LYS A 621 -22.07 18.34 3.15
CA LYS A 621 -21.52 16.97 3.31
C LYS A 621 -20.24 16.95 4.13
N GLU A 622 -19.32 17.89 3.92
CA GLU A 622 -18.11 18.00 4.75
C GLU A 622 -18.46 18.40 6.19
N THR A 623 -19.51 19.20 6.41
CA THR A 623 -20.03 19.46 7.76
C THR A 623 -20.56 18.18 8.42
N VAL A 624 -21.35 17.38 7.72
CA VAL A 624 -21.85 16.09 8.21
C VAL A 624 -20.69 15.17 8.60
N LYS A 625 -19.68 15.07 7.75
CA LYS A 625 -18.49 14.26 7.99
C LYS A 625 -17.71 14.74 9.23
N GLU A 626 -17.56 16.05 9.41
CA GLU A 626 -16.92 16.60 10.61
C GLU A 626 -17.73 16.30 11.87
N LEU A 627 -19.07 16.38 11.81
CA LEU A 627 -19.95 16.04 12.93
C LEU A 627 -19.87 14.55 13.29
N LEU A 628 -19.83 13.65 12.31
CA LEU A 628 -19.65 12.21 12.52
C LEU A 628 -18.29 11.92 13.17
N ASN A 629 -17.21 12.58 12.74
CA ASN A 629 -15.89 12.47 13.36
C ASN A 629 -15.89 12.92 14.83
N GLN A 630 -16.85 13.79 15.22
CA GLN A 630 -17.08 14.23 16.61
C GLN A 630 -18.13 13.37 17.33
N ASN A 631 -18.46 12.17 16.81
CA ASN A 631 -19.44 11.22 17.36
C ASN A 631 -20.86 11.81 17.50
N LYS A 632 -21.26 12.75 16.63
CA LYS A 632 -22.63 13.27 16.58
C LYS A 632 -23.48 12.37 15.70
N LYS A 633 -24.72 12.06 16.14
CA LYS A 633 -25.64 11.15 15.45
C LYS A 633 -26.73 11.85 14.69
N ASN A 634 -27.06 13.07 15.07
CA ASN A 634 -28.10 13.83 14.43
C ASN A 634 -27.81 15.33 14.43
N MET A 635 -28.47 16.05 13.51
CA MET A 635 -28.30 17.47 13.33
C MET A 635 -29.66 18.13 13.05
N ILE A 636 -29.85 19.34 13.57
CA ILE A 636 -30.96 20.25 13.22
C ILE A 636 -30.46 21.40 12.38
N VAL A 637 -31.25 21.83 11.40
CA VAL A 637 -31.01 23.03 10.58
C VAL A 637 -32.28 23.87 10.58
N TRP A 638 -32.15 25.17 10.79
CA TRP A 638 -33.27 26.09 10.78
C TRP A 638 -33.26 26.99 9.57
N CYS A 639 -34.40 27.17 8.91
CA CYS A 639 -34.56 28.16 7.84
C CYS A 639 -35.94 28.79 7.88
N PHE A 640 -36.03 30.04 7.37
CA PHE A 640 -37.31 30.71 7.29
C PHE A 640 -38.33 29.94 6.48
N LYS A 641 -39.55 29.88 6.96
CA LYS A 641 -40.70 29.21 6.33
C LYS A 641 -40.97 29.72 4.91
N GLU A 642 -40.67 30.95 4.64
CA GLU A 642 -40.84 31.59 3.33
C GLU A 642 -39.62 31.44 2.41
N ASN A 643 -38.52 30.83 2.90
CA ASN A 643 -37.32 30.59 2.07
C ASN A 643 -37.43 29.30 1.30
N GLU A 644 -38.29 29.27 0.27
CA GLU A 644 -38.51 28.09 -0.57
C GLU A 644 -37.22 27.47 -1.15
N PRO A 645 -36.20 28.24 -1.62
CA PRO A 645 -34.97 27.66 -2.11
C PRO A 645 -34.21 26.84 -1.05
N ALA A 646 -34.12 27.33 0.19
CA ALA A 646 -33.47 26.61 1.27
C ALA A 646 -34.27 25.37 1.70
N ILE A 647 -35.59 25.48 1.74
CA ILE A 647 -36.47 24.34 2.03
C ILE A 647 -36.21 23.19 1.05
N LYS A 648 -36.30 23.48 -0.28
CA LYS A 648 -36.03 22.50 -1.34
C LYS A 648 -34.62 21.93 -1.27
N PHE A 649 -33.64 22.74 -0.89
CA PHE A 649 -32.25 22.31 -0.74
C PHE A 649 -32.11 21.29 0.40
N TYR A 650 -32.66 21.58 1.59
CA TYR A 650 -32.59 20.67 2.74
C TYR A 650 -33.43 19.41 2.54
N GLU A 651 -34.60 19.49 1.92
CA GLU A 651 -35.42 18.33 1.53
C GLU A 651 -34.65 17.42 0.54
N HIS A 652 -34.02 18.02 -0.46
CA HIS A 652 -33.20 17.26 -1.43
C HIS A 652 -32.01 16.53 -0.77
N LEU A 653 -31.47 17.09 0.30
CA LEU A 653 -30.41 16.44 1.10
C LEU A 653 -30.95 15.40 2.10
N GLY A 654 -32.23 15.11 2.11
CA GLY A 654 -32.84 14.12 2.99
C GLY A 654 -33.34 14.67 4.33
N GLY A 655 -33.33 15.98 4.52
CA GLY A 655 -33.84 16.66 5.71
C GLY A 655 -35.35 16.48 5.86
N LYS A 656 -35.79 16.17 7.09
CA LYS A 656 -37.20 16.04 7.43
C LYS A 656 -37.65 17.25 8.24
N ASN A 657 -38.60 18.03 7.74
CA ASN A 657 -39.21 19.12 8.51
C ASN A 657 -40.04 18.54 9.67
N ILE A 658 -39.58 18.72 10.89
CA ILE A 658 -40.17 18.08 12.07
C ILE A 658 -40.64 19.07 13.13
N GLU A 659 -40.26 20.34 13.05
CA GLU A 659 -40.66 21.33 14.05
C GLU A 659 -40.63 22.75 13.43
N THR A 660 -41.33 23.67 14.13
CA THR A 660 -41.38 25.11 13.80
C THR A 660 -41.11 25.94 15.06
N LYS A 661 -40.30 26.97 14.93
CA LYS A 661 -40.07 27.94 16.00
C LYS A 661 -40.30 29.37 15.49
N ILE A 662 -40.54 30.28 16.44
CA ILE A 662 -40.65 31.70 16.18
C ILE A 662 -39.37 32.41 16.63
N VAL A 663 -38.75 33.17 15.73
CA VAL A 663 -37.52 33.95 15.98
C VAL A 663 -37.82 35.44 15.87
N LYS A 664 -37.21 36.26 16.75
CA LYS A 664 -37.31 37.74 16.68
C LYS A 664 -36.09 38.29 15.93
N ILE A 665 -36.32 39.01 14.84
CA ILE A 665 -35.27 39.72 14.08
C ILE A 665 -35.66 41.19 13.99
N GLY A 666 -34.83 42.06 14.56
CA GLY A 666 -35.14 43.44 14.72
C GLY A 666 -36.39 43.64 15.62
N GLU A 667 -37.42 44.29 15.05
CA GLU A 667 -38.69 44.53 15.74
C GLU A 667 -39.77 43.46 15.41
N ASN A 668 -39.53 42.58 14.43
CA ASN A 668 -40.50 41.64 13.88
C ASN A 668 -40.25 40.19 14.30
N PHE A 669 -41.28 39.35 14.19
CA PHE A 669 -41.21 37.90 14.46
C PHE A 669 -41.42 37.14 13.17
N TYR A 670 -40.65 36.06 13.01
CA TYR A 670 -40.65 35.22 11.82
C TYR A 670 -40.72 33.72 12.22
N GLU A 671 -41.35 32.93 11.37
CA GLU A 671 -41.38 31.46 11.54
C GLU A 671 -40.19 30.82 10.85
N GLU A 672 -39.55 29.84 11.53
CA GLU A 672 -38.52 29.00 10.96
C GLU A 672 -38.95 27.54 11.03
N TYR A 673 -38.70 26.81 9.95
CA TYR A 673 -38.79 25.33 9.91
C TYR A 673 -37.51 24.71 10.36
N GLY A 674 -37.63 23.64 11.20
CA GLY A 674 -36.50 22.81 11.67
C GLY A 674 -36.39 21.52 10.87
N PHE A 675 -35.31 21.37 10.11
CA PHE A 675 -34.99 20.18 9.34
C PHE A 675 -34.09 19.26 10.15
N TYR A 676 -34.58 18.09 10.44
CA TYR A 676 -33.84 17.02 11.11
C TYR A 676 -33.07 16.19 10.08
N PHE A 677 -31.81 15.86 10.42
CA PHE A 677 -30.96 14.96 9.70
C PHE A 677 -30.44 13.86 10.63
N ASP A 678 -30.63 12.62 10.24
CA ASP A 678 -29.96 11.46 10.81
C ASP A 678 -28.59 11.33 10.14
N LEU A 679 -27.51 11.62 10.87
CA LEU A 679 -26.16 11.68 10.29
C LEU A 679 -25.63 10.28 9.95
N GLU A 680 -26.06 9.25 10.69
CA GLU A 680 -25.66 7.87 10.40
C GLU A 680 -26.20 7.39 9.02
N SER A 681 -27.25 8.04 8.51
CA SER A 681 -27.79 7.74 7.16
C SER A 681 -26.96 8.32 6.00
N PHE A 682 -25.93 9.12 6.29
CA PHE A 682 -25.01 9.71 5.29
C PHE A 682 -23.67 8.96 5.14
N GLU A 683 -23.44 7.88 5.90
CA GLU A 683 -22.24 7.04 5.80
C GLU A 683 -22.17 6.18 4.51
#